data_7631d728b566aeba632d25b78c852191
#
_entry.id   7631d728b566aeba632d25b78c852191
#
_cell.length_a   1.000
_cell.length_b   1.000
_cell.length_c   1.000
_cell.angle_alpha   90.00
_cell.angle_beta   90.00
_cell.angle_gamma   90.00
#
_symmetry.space_group_name_H-M   'P 1'
#
loop_
_entity.id
_entity.type
_entity.pdbx_description
1 polymer ?
#
loop_
_entity_poly.entity_id
_entity_poly.type
_entity_poly.pdbx_seq_one_letter_code
_entity_poly.pdbx_strand_id
1 'polypeptide(L)'
;MTQKEFEDLVQRLELYSRKNPSAYTLRVALLAALGYLFLFSILASAGGLVALVIYSGKVNFLIIKLLIIPLALAAIILRSMWIKFPEPEGKPMRPADAPRLFDLVKKVRRATNGPEVHKLLLTGDLNAGIVQRPRLGILGWQENYLLIGLPLLHALSLQEFRAVLAHEFGHLSGNHSRFSGWIYRLRQTWSQILEKVQHNQRRGVEVIFEKFFNWYAPYFSAYSFVLARVQEYEADRCAVKLSSKQMAAQALIKMELTSCVIEQKFLPDLFKKADDEPDPPKDAFTRMLSALAEPIADDQRKLWLGQCLMKRHNYDDTHPALIDRLAALGYPDLKDAASIEAFAIDESTERADSQLLNFAPADLIGMRNKSWVERVRPQWEQRYQFVREAEKSLSELAQKAESQPLTVEEMWERARFTLGTKGYEPAIPTLRELLQQQPDHAAANYTLGEALLAQSDEEGIKHIDRAMEKDISSVPAGCELIYYFLKRREKAEEAERYRKRAEDYFFEAERARAERETITTKDTFKPHNLPTDKLRHLCEQLAAFRRVRVAYLVQKDVKHFPDEPGYVLGVIPKYPWYSVRTSGSSQKFVDQLATQIEYSGYTYIVALEKNYRPLRKKFKRIQGAEIYKV
;
A
#
# COMPACT_ATOMS: atom_id res chain seq x y z
N MET A 1 -5.64 -18.51 3.42
CA MET A 1 -6.33 -18.43 2.11
C MET A 1 -5.33 -17.87 1.13
N THR A 2 -5.05 -18.57 0.04
CA THR A 2 -4.18 -18.10 -1.04
C THR A 2 -4.90 -17.03 -1.87
N GLN A 3 -4.16 -16.27 -2.67
CA GLN A 3 -4.72 -15.26 -3.58
C GLN A 3 -5.76 -15.88 -4.52
N LYS A 4 -5.45 -17.05 -5.11
CA LYS A 4 -6.37 -17.77 -5.99
C LYS A 4 -7.67 -18.21 -5.29
N GLU A 5 -7.56 -18.74 -4.07
CA GLU A 5 -8.73 -19.12 -3.28
C GLU A 5 -9.61 -17.91 -2.96
N PHE A 6 -8.99 -16.73 -2.74
CA PHE A 6 -9.70 -15.48 -2.53
C PHE A 6 -10.44 -15.04 -3.79
N GLU A 7 -9.77 -15.07 -4.94
CA GLU A 7 -10.34 -14.72 -6.24
C GLU A 7 -11.51 -15.64 -6.61
N ASP A 8 -11.32 -16.96 -6.47
CA ASP A 8 -12.38 -17.97 -6.69
C ASP A 8 -13.58 -17.77 -5.74
N LEU A 9 -13.31 -17.38 -4.50
CA LEU A 9 -14.37 -17.06 -3.53
C LEU A 9 -15.13 -15.82 -3.96
N VAL A 10 -14.44 -14.73 -4.32
CA VAL A 10 -15.07 -13.46 -4.77
C VAL A 10 -15.95 -13.72 -5.99
N GLN A 11 -15.47 -14.44 -7.01
CA GLN A 11 -16.25 -14.77 -8.20
C GLN A 11 -17.54 -15.54 -7.86
N ARG A 12 -17.46 -16.55 -6.98
CA ARG A 12 -18.64 -17.28 -6.51
C ARG A 12 -19.62 -16.38 -5.75
N LEU A 13 -19.10 -15.48 -4.92
CA LEU A 13 -19.91 -14.54 -4.15
C LEU A 13 -20.58 -13.50 -5.04
N GLU A 14 -19.92 -13.02 -6.09
CA GLU A 14 -20.52 -12.11 -7.08
C GLU A 14 -21.69 -12.75 -7.80
N LEU A 15 -21.53 -14.00 -8.28
CA LEU A 15 -22.60 -14.76 -8.92
C LEU A 15 -23.79 -15.00 -7.95
N TYR A 16 -23.48 -15.31 -6.68
CA TYR A 16 -24.49 -15.51 -5.66
C TYR A 16 -25.24 -14.20 -5.30
N SER A 17 -24.51 -13.10 -5.16
CA SER A 17 -25.10 -11.78 -4.82
C SER A 17 -26.04 -11.27 -5.90
N ARG A 18 -25.72 -11.49 -7.17
CA ARG A 18 -26.60 -11.15 -8.31
C ARG A 18 -27.91 -11.94 -8.28
N LYS A 19 -27.87 -13.23 -7.92
CA LYS A 19 -29.06 -14.10 -7.85
C LYS A 19 -29.89 -13.89 -6.59
N ASN A 20 -29.26 -13.57 -5.46
CA ASN A 20 -29.89 -13.55 -4.14
C ASN A 20 -29.43 -12.34 -3.30
N PRO A 21 -29.71 -11.10 -3.67
CA PRO A 21 -29.13 -9.91 -3.04
C PRO A 21 -29.46 -9.79 -1.55
N SER A 22 -30.71 -10.04 -1.13
CA SER A 22 -31.11 -9.94 0.27
C SER A 22 -30.46 -11.04 1.15
N ALA A 23 -30.40 -12.28 0.64
CA ALA A 23 -29.72 -13.37 1.34
C ALA A 23 -28.21 -13.13 1.44
N TYR A 24 -27.62 -12.48 0.43
CA TYR A 24 -26.23 -12.09 0.44
C TYR A 24 -25.95 -11.04 1.53
N THR A 25 -26.74 -9.97 1.59
CA THR A 25 -26.66 -8.94 2.63
C THR A 25 -26.78 -9.53 4.04
N LEU A 26 -27.69 -10.48 4.24
CA LEU A 26 -27.85 -11.22 5.50
C LEU A 26 -26.57 -12.01 5.86
N ARG A 27 -25.94 -12.69 4.89
CA ARG A 27 -24.68 -13.42 5.14
C ARG A 27 -23.55 -12.48 5.56
N VAL A 28 -23.41 -11.32 4.91
CA VAL A 28 -22.44 -10.30 5.32
C VAL A 28 -22.73 -9.81 6.73
N ALA A 29 -24.01 -9.58 7.08
CA ALA A 29 -24.42 -9.16 8.42
C ALA A 29 -24.08 -10.23 9.49
N LEU A 30 -24.35 -11.51 9.20
CA LEU A 30 -24.03 -12.61 10.09
C LEU A 30 -22.52 -12.75 10.29
N LEU A 31 -21.73 -12.60 9.23
CA LEU A 31 -20.28 -12.64 9.31
C LEU A 31 -19.74 -11.46 10.13
N ALA A 32 -20.29 -10.27 9.95
CA ALA A 32 -19.96 -9.10 10.76
C ALA A 32 -20.32 -9.31 12.24
N ALA A 33 -21.52 -9.88 12.52
CA ALA A 33 -21.96 -10.21 13.85
C ALA A 33 -21.04 -11.24 14.54
N LEU A 34 -20.52 -12.21 13.79
CA LEU A 34 -19.54 -13.19 14.31
C LEU A 34 -18.27 -12.51 14.81
N GLY A 35 -17.76 -11.53 14.08
CA GLY A 35 -16.60 -10.74 14.51
C GLY A 35 -16.86 -9.99 15.82
N TYR A 36 -18.02 -9.34 15.95
CA TYR A 36 -18.41 -8.69 17.20
C TYR A 36 -18.61 -9.69 18.34
N LEU A 37 -19.25 -10.83 18.07
CA LEU A 37 -19.44 -11.88 19.06
C LEU A 37 -18.09 -12.35 19.63
N PHE A 38 -17.10 -12.52 18.79
CA PHE A 38 -15.74 -12.84 19.24
C PHE A 38 -15.17 -11.75 20.16
N LEU A 39 -15.24 -10.46 19.78
CA LEU A 39 -14.78 -9.37 20.64
C LEU A 39 -15.52 -9.30 21.97
N PHE A 40 -16.85 -9.39 21.92
CA PHE A 40 -17.66 -9.36 23.13
C PHE A 40 -17.40 -10.56 24.04
N SER A 41 -17.11 -11.74 23.47
CA SER A 41 -16.74 -12.91 24.27
C SER A 41 -15.43 -12.70 25.03
N ILE A 42 -14.45 -12.04 24.42
CA ILE A 42 -13.19 -11.66 25.09
C ILE A 42 -13.45 -10.65 26.20
N LEU A 43 -14.24 -9.60 25.93
CA LEU A 43 -14.59 -8.58 26.93
C LEU A 43 -15.38 -9.17 28.08
N ALA A 44 -16.36 -10.03 27.80
CA ALA A 44 -17.16 -10.72 28.81
C ALA A 44 -16.31 -11.67 29.65
N SER A 45 -15.37 -12.39 29.03
CA SER A 45 -14.44 -13.28 29.75
C SER A 45 -13.52 -12.48 30.67
N ALA A 46 -13.01 -11.32 30.22
CA ALA A 46 -12.22 -10.43 31.05
C ALA A 46 -13.03 -9.87 32.24
N GLY A 47 -14.25 -9.40 31.97
CA GLY A 47 -15.16 -8.89 33.03
C GLY A 47 -15.59 -9.98 33.98
N GLY A 48 -15.91 -11.17 33.50
CA GLY A 48 -16.27 -12.35 34.33
C GLY A 48 -15.14 -12.79 35.26
N LEU A 49 -13.90 -12.79 34.74
CA LEU A 49 -12.71 -13.07 35.56
C LEU A 49 -12.53 -12.04 36.67
N VAL A 50 -12.70 -10.75 36.39
CA VAL A 50 -12.66 -9.68 37.40
C VAL A 50 -13.74 -9.87 38.43
N ALA A 51 -14.98 -10.12 38.01
CA ALA A 51 -16.12 -10.36 38.91
C ALA A 51 -15.89 -11.58 39.82
N LEU A 52 -15.33 -12.67 39.26
CA LEU A 52 -15.00 -13.89 40.03
C LEU A 52 -13.94 -13.61 41.11
N VAL A 53 -12.93 -12.81 40.80
CA VAL A 53 -11.89 -12.43 41.77
C VAL A 53 -12.45 -11.57 42.86
N ILE A 54 -13.30 -10.59 42.55
CA ILE A 54 -13.99 -9.74 43.55
C ILE A 54 -14.87 -10.60 44.45
N TYR A 55 -15.67 -11.51 43.86
CA TYR A 55 -16.57 -12.40 44.59
C TYR A 55 -15.82 -13.38 45.53
N SER A 56 -14.70 -13.93 45.05
CA SER A 56 -13.91 -14.90 45.82
C SER A 56 -13.17 -14.29 47.02
N GLY A 57 -12.98 -12.98 47.03
CA GLY A 57 -12.22 -12.25 48.06
C GLY A 57 -10.73 -12.63 48.16
N LYS A 58 -10.28 -13.56 47.31
CA LYS A 58 -8.90 -14.09 47.29
C LYS A 58 -8.07 -13.42 46.21
N VAL A 59 -7.31 -12.39 46.59
CA VAL A 59 -6.36 -11.74 45.70
C VAL A 59 -4.96 -12.24 46.05
N ASN A 60 -4.36 -13.02 45.14
CA ASN A 60 -2.96 -13.40 45.25
C ASN A 60 -2.19 -12.98 43.99
N PHE A 61 -0.86 -13.02 44.04
CA PHE A 61 0.02 -12.58 42.97
C PHE A 61 -0.20 -13.34 41.65
N LEU A 62 -0.63 -14.59 41.73
CA LEU A 62 -0.90 -15.44 40.54
C LEU A 62 -2.19 -14.99 39.84
N ILE A 63 -3.23 -14.65 40.59
CA ILE A 63 -4.51 -14.15 40.08
C ILE A 63 -4.32 -12.77 39.44
N ILE A 64 -3.54 -11.88 40.03
CA ILE A 64 -3.21 -10.58 39.44
C ILE A 64 -2.52 -10.75 38.10
N LYS A 65 -1.56 -11.66 37.98
CA LYS A 65 -0.89 -11.97 36.69
C LYS A 65 -1.87 -12.51 35.65
N LEU A 66 -2.82 -13.35 36.04
CA LEU A 66 -3.82 -13.93 35.15
C LEU A 66 -4.79 -12.86 34.64
N LEU A 67 -5.10 -11.83 35.45
CA LEU A 67 -5.99 -10.72 35.08
C LEU A 67 -5.32 -9.68 34.15
N ILE A 68 -4.01 -9.48 34.23
CA ILE A 68 -3.32 -8.43 33.46
C ILE A 68 -3.52 -8.62 31.95
N ILE A 69 -3.48 -9.86 31.46
CA ILE A 69 -3.57 -10.16 30.02
C ILE A 69 -4.96 -9.84 29.46
N PRO A 70 -6.07 -10.40 29.99
CA PRO A 70 -7.42 -10.10 29.49
C PRO A 70 -7.81 -8.63 29.69
N LEU A 71 -7.38 -7.99 30.76
CA LEU A 71 -7.64 -6.56 30.98
C LEU A 71 -6.86 -5.67 30.00
N ALA A 72 -5.61 -5.99 29.72
CA ALA A 72 -4.83 -5.27 28.70
C ALA A 72 -5.47 -5.41 27.31
N LEU A 73 -5.93 -6.61 26.96
CA LEU A 73 -6.62 -6.86 25.69
C LEU A 73 -7.98 -6.12 25.66
N ALA A 74 -8.76 -6.17 26.72
CA ALA A 74 -9.99 -5.42 26.82
C ALA A 74 -9.75 -3.91 26.67
N ALA A 75 -8.71 -3.37 27.28
CA ALA A 75 -8.32 -1.96 27.14
C ALA A 75 -7.89 -1.62 25.70
N ILE A 76 -7.16 -2.51 25.01
CA ILE A 76 -6.80 -2.35 23.60
C ILE A 76 -8.05 -2.34 22.72
N ILE A 77 -8.96 -3.29 22.93
CA ILE A 77 -10.23 -3.38 22.19
C ILE A 77 -11.05 -2.10 22.40
N LEU A 78 -11.31 -1.71 23.65
CA LEU A 78 -12.09 -0.51 23.98
C LEU A 78 -11.45 0.77 23.41
N ARG A 79 -10.12 0.92 23.50
CA ARG A 79 -9.40 2.05 22.93
C ARG A 79 -9.47 2.05 21.39
N SER A 80 -9.49 0.89 20.77
CA SER A 80 -9.62 0.76 19.30
C SER A 80 -11.02 1.06 18.82
N MET A 81 -12.03 0.90 19.65
CA MET A 81 -13.41 1.33 19.37
C MET A 81 -13.57 2.86 19.41
N TRP A 82 -12.66 3.59 20.06
CA TRP A 82 -12.68 5.06 20.16
C TRP A 82 -11.77 5.69 19.10
N ILE A 83 -12.12 5.50 17.83
CA ILE A 83 -11.36 6.02 16.71
C ILE A 83 -11.68 7.51 16.52
N LYS A 84 -10.65 8.36 16.58
CA LYS A 84 -10.76 9.75 16.12
C LYS A 84 -10.44 9.79 14.62
N PHE A 85 -11.45 10.01 13.80
CA PHE A 85 -11.23 10.29 12.39
C PHE A 85 -10.78 11.75 12.23
N PRO A 86 -9.66 12.01 11.54
CA PRO A 86 -9.25 13.38 11.23
C PRO A 86 -10.33 14.08 10.38
N GLU A 87 -10.36 15.39 10.42
CA GLU A 87 -11.19 16.15 9.49
C GLU A 87 -10.64 16.00 8.07
N PRO A 88 -11.51 15.82 7.07
CA PRO A 88 -11.08 15.82 5.69
C PRO A 88 -10.43 17.16 5.31
N GLU A 89 -9.36 17.10 4.53
CA GLU A 89 -8.67 18.30 4.05
C GLU A 89 -9.40 18.89 2.85
N GLY A 90 -9.48 20.21 2.78
CA GLY A 90 -10.07 20.95 1.67
C GLY A 90 -10.40 22.39 2.06
N LYS A 91 -10.70 23.22 1.05
CA LYS A 91 -11.17 24.59 1.27
C LYS A 91 -12.66 24.58 1.60
N PRO A 92 -13.08 25.02 2.80
CA PRO A 92 -14.50 25.12 3.14
C PRO A 92 -15.20 26.12 2.24
N MET A 93 -16.34 25.70 1.69
CA MET A 93 -17.19 26.53 0.82
C MET A 93 -18.43 27.00 1.58
N ARG A 94 -18.84 28.23 1.35
CA ARG A 94 -20.08 28.80 1.89
C ARG A 94 -21.11 28.95 0.78
N PRO A 95 -22.42 28.93 1.10
CA PRO A 95 -23.48 29.15 0.10
C PRO A 95 -23.31 30.47 -0.66
N ALA A 96 -22.76 31.50 -0.03
CA ALA A 96 -22.51 32.79 -0.69
C ALA A 96 -21.39 32.72 -1.74
N ASP A 97 -20.40 31.82 -1.55
CA ASP A 97 -19.24 31.68 -2.45
C ASP A 97 -19.64 30.98 -3.76
N ALA A 98 -20.54 29.98 -3.70
CA ALA A 98 -20.96 29.18 -4.85
C ALA A 98 -22.46 28.81 -4.79
N PRO A 99 -23.38 29.76 -4.88
CA PRO A 99 -24.83 29.54 -4.67
C PRO A 99 -25.40 28.50 -5.62
N ARG A 100 -24.94 28.46 -6.89
CA ARG A 100 -25.41 27.49 -7.89
C ARG A 100 -24.97 26.05 -7.52
N LEU A 101 -23.78 25.88 -7.00
CA LEU A 101 -23.27 24.58 -6.53
C LEU A 101 -24.10 24.07 -5.34
N PHE A 102 -24.33 24.93 -4.34
CA PHE A 102 -25.15 24.57 -3.19
C PHE A 102 -26.59 24.24 -3.56
N ASP A 103 -27.16 24.93 -4.55
CA ASP A 103 -28.50 24.67 -5.06
C ASP A 103 -28.58 23.30 -5.79
N LEU A 104 -27.56 22.98 -6.61
CA LEU A 104 -27.43 21.67 -7.24
C LEU A 104 -27.32 20.55 -6.19
N VAL A 105 -26.46 20.72 -5.19
CA VAL A 105 -26.30 19.76 -4.09
C VAL A 105 -27.62 19.53 -3.34
N LYS A 106 -28.38 20.61 -3.02
CA LYS A 106 -29.68 20.50 -2.38
C LYS A 106 -30.71 19.75 -3.26
N LYS A 107 -30.70 20.02 -4.56
CA LYS A 107 -31.62 19.34 -5.52
C LYS A 107 -31.32 17.86 -5.60
N VAL A 108 -30.05 17.49 -5.79
CA VAL A 108 -29.62 16.09 -5.87
C VAL A 108 -29.87 15.36 -4.54
N ARG A 109 -29.49 15.94 -3.40
CA ARG A 109 -29.77 15.39 -2.07
C ARG A 109 -31.24 15.07 -1.84
N ARG A 110 -32.13 16.01 -2.16
CA ARG A 110 -33.59 15.80 -2.02
C ARG A 110 -34.10 14.69 -2.91
N ALA A 111 -33.64 14.64 -4.14
CA ALA A 111 -34.07 13.64 -5.13
C ALA A 111 -33.56 12.21 -4.77
N THR A 112 -32.43 12.09 -4.09
CA THR A 112 -31.87 10.81 -3.61
C THR A 112 -32.32 10.42 -2.20
N ASN A 113 -33.08 11.28 -1.49
CA ASN A 113 -33.30 11.15 -0.04
C ASN A 113 -32.00 11.00 0.75
N GLY A 114 -30.92 11.64 0.29
CA GLY A 114 -29.61 11.59 0.91
C GLY A 114 -29.53 12.36 2.24
N PRO A 115 -28.53 12.05 3.09
CA PRO A 115 -28.32 12.72 4.36
C PRO A 115 -27.97 14.20 4.17
N GLU A 116 -28.14 14.98 5.23
CA GLU A 116 -27.73 16.38 5.24
C GLU A 116 -26.21 16.51 5.12
N VAL A 117 -25.74 17.42 4.25
CA VAL A 117 -24.34 17.80 4.11
C VAL A 117 -24.06 18.94 5.08
N HIS A 118 -23.17 18.70 6.05
CA HIS A 118 -22.83 19.70 7.06
C HIS A 118 -21.73 20.64 6.58
N LYS A 119 -20.76 20.13 5.83
CA LYS A 119 -19.67 20.92 5.25
C LYS A 119 -19.42 20.48 3.79
N LEU A 120 -19.22 21.47 2.93
CA LEU A 120 -18.76 21.27 1.56
C LEU A 120 -17.31 21.76 1.48
N LEU A 121 -16.42 20.89 1.02
CA LEU A 121 -15.00 21.19 0.88
C LEU A 121 -14.60 21.06 -0.60
N LEU A 122 -13.94 22.09 -1.11
CA LEU A 122 -13.30 22.04 -2.44
C LEU A 122 -11.88 21.47 -2.26
N THR A 123 -11.56 20.41 -3.02
CA THR A 123 -10.27 19.70 -2.93
C THR A 123 -9.48 19.81 -4.23
N GLY A 124 -8.24 19.34 -4.24
CA GLY A 124 -7.38 19.31 -5.43
C GLY A 124 -7.35 17.94 -6.12
N ASP A 125 -8.19 17.01 -5.73
CA ASP A 125 -8.17 15.64 -6.25
C ASP A 125 -9.15 15.48 -7.41
N LEU A 126 -8.90 14.55 -8.34
CA LEU A 126 -9.83 14.21 -9.42
C LEU A 126 -10.90 13.27 -8.87
N ASN A 127 -11.69 13.74 -7.92
CA ASN A 127 -12.70 12.92 -7.25
C ASN A 127 -13.83 13.76 -6.66
N ALA A 128 -14.95 13.12 -6.35
CA ALA A 128 -15.96 13.62 -5.43
C ALA A 128 -16.27 12.52 -4.41
N GLY A 129 -16.80 12.89 -3.24
CA GLY A 129 -17.14 11.89 -2.23
C GLY A 129 -17.87 12.47 -1.03
N ILE A 130 -18.65 11.65 -0.34
CA ILE A 130 -19.27 12.03 0.92
C ILE A 130 -18.65 11.25 2.06
N VAL A 131 -17.87 11.94 2.90
CA VAL A 131 -17.22 11.37 4.09
C VAL A 131 -18.12 11.58 5.30
N GLN A 132 -18.50 10.49 5.95
CA GLN A 132 -19.24 10.50 7.21
C GLN A 132 -18.27 10.36 8.40
N ARG A 133 -18.09 11.43 9.16
CA ARG A 133 -17.23 11.47 10.34
C ARG A 133 -18.07 11.27 11.60
N PRO A 134 -17.88 10.19 12.38
CA PRO A 134 -18.59 10.02 13.64
C PRO A 134 -17.99 10.95 14.70
N ARG A 135 -18.81 11.77 15.35
CA ARG A 135 -18.40 12.64 16.47
C ARG A 135 -18.18 11.87 17.77
N LEU A 136 -18.90 10.77 17.96
CA LEU A 136 -18.88 9.95 19.18
C LEU A 136 -18.32 8.53 18.90
N GLY A 137 -17.31 8.38 18.06
CA GLY A 137 -16.74 7.08 17.71
C GLY A 137 -17.79 6.14 17.12
N ILE A 138 -17.87 4.90 17.64
CA ILE A 138 -18.81 3.88 17.15
C ILE A 138 -20.28 4.24 17.42
N LEU A 139 -20.56 5.09 18.40
CA LEU A 139 -21.92 5.44 18.81
C LEU A 139 -22.66 6.36 17.82
N GLY A 140 -22.02 6.80 16.75
CA GLY A 140 -22.67 7.55 15.69
C GLY A 140 -22.57 9.09 15.85
N TRP A 141 -23.65 9.80 15.58
CA TRP A 141 -23.70 11.26 15.40
C TRP A 141 -22.73 11.73 14.33
N GLN A 142 -23.13 11.48 13.07
CA GLN A 142 -22.25 11.68 11.94
C GLN A 142 -22.27 13.12 11.44
N GLU A 143 -21.12 13.68 11.20
CA GLU A 143 -20.92 14.90 10.46
C GLU A 143 -20.56 14.54 9.02
N ASN A 144 -21.39 14.95 8.05
CA ASN A 144 -21.24 14.61 6.64
C ASN A 144 -20.50 15.73 5.92
N TYR A 145 -19.37 15.37 5.32
CA TYR A 145 -18.55 16.25 4.50
C TYR A 145 -18.73 15.86 3.04
N LEU A 146 -19.14 16.79 2.18
CA LEU A 146 -19.10 16.60 0.74
C LEU A 146 -17.77 17.17 0.22
N LEU A 147 -16.94 16.31 -0.31
CA LEU A 147 -15.68 16.66 -0.96
C LEU A 147 -15.94 16.77 -2.46
N ILE A 148 -15.46 17.83 -3.08
CA ILE A 148 -15.57 18.04 -4.53
C ILE A 148 -14.22 18.50 -5.04
N GLY A 149 -13.64 17.72 -5.97
CA GLY A 149 -12.36 18.05 -6.60
C GLY A 149 -12.49 19.15 -7.65
N LEU A 150 -11.62 20.14 -7.59
CA LEU A 150 -11.54 21.17 -8.62
C LEU A 150 -11.19 20.58 -10.00
N PRO A 151 -10.23 19.62 -10.13
CA PRO A 151 -9.96 18.95 -11.40
C PRO A 151 -11.19 18.22 -11.97
N LEU A 152 -12.01 17.64 -11.11
CA LEU A 152 -13.25 16.98 -11.54
C LEU A 152 -14.26 17.97 -12.10
N LEU A 153 -14.49 19.10 -11.42
CA LEU A 153 -15.35 20.17 -11.93
C LEU A 153 -14.83 20.77 -13.24
N HIS A 154 -13.51 20.79 -13.40
CA HIS A 154 -12.83 21.30 -14.59
C HIS A 154 -12.94 20.36 -15.79
N ALA A 155 -12.94 19.04 -15.55
CA ALA A 155 -13.02 18.02 -16.59
C ALA A 155 -14.44 17.73 -17.09
N LEU A 156 -15.45 17.89 -16.22
CA LEU A 156 -16.83 17.50 -16.51
C LEU A 156 -17.72 18.68 -16.88
N SER A 157 -18.73 18.40 -17.71
CA SER A 157 -19.89 19.30 -17.91
C SER A 157 -20.79 19.29 -16.67
N LEU A 158 -21.69 20.27 -16.57
CA LEU A 158 -22.65 20.36 -15.46
C LEU A 158 -23.52 19.10 -15.34
N GLN A 159 -23.92 18.49 -16.45
CA GLN A 159 -24.79 17.31 -16.44
C GLN A 159 -24.02 16.03 -16.05
N GLU A 160 -22.79 15.89 -16.50
CA GLU A 160 -21.89 14.81 -16.10
C GLU A 160 -21.55 14.92 -14.61
N PHE A 161 -21.22 16.12 -14.13
CA PHE A 161 -20.98 16.35 -12.70
C PHE A 161 -22.23 16.07 -11.85
N ARG A 162 -23.42 16.41 -12.35
CA ARG A 162 -24.68 16.04 -11.70
C ARG A 162 -24.84 14.52 -11.59
N ALA A 163 -24.43 13.76 -12.61
CA ALA A 163 -24.44 12.30 -12.56
C ALA A 163 -23.49 11.77 -11.48
N VAL A 164 -22.25 12.29 -11.41
CA VAL A 164 -21.29 11.93 -10.36
C VAL A 164 -21.82 12.28 -8.98
N LEU A 165 -22.37 13.47 -8.80
CA LEU A 165 -22.95 13.88 -7.52
C LEU A 165 -24.12 12.99 -7.10
N ALA A 166 -24.96 12.57 -8.06
CA ALA A 166 -26.06 11.63 -7.81
C ALA A 166 -25.56 10.23 -7.46
N HIS A 167 -24.44 9.78 -8.03
CA HIS A 167 -23.75 8.56 -7.66
C HIS A 167 -23.28 8.62 -6.20
N GLU A 168 -22.59 9.69 -5.78
CA GLU A 168 -22.10 9.86 -4.41
C GLU A 168 -23.22 9.88 -3.37
N PHE A 169 -24.31 10.58 -3.67
CA PHE A 169 -25.50 10.52 -2.82
C PHE A 169 -26.19 9.15 -2.89
N GLY A 170 -26.06 8.42 -4.01
CA GLY A 170 -26.55 7.05 -4.18
C GLY A 170 -25.97 6.09 -3.15
N HIS A 171 -24.67 6.20 -2.84
CA HIS A 171 -24.02 5.42 -1.78
C HIS A 171 -24.62 5.66 -0.38
N LEU A 172 -25.25 6.80 -0.16
CA LEU A 172 -25.83 7.20 1.12
C LEU A 172 -27.36 7.17 1.15
N SER A 173 -28.00 6.79 0.05
CA SER A 173 -29.45 6.73 -0.07
C SER A 173 -29.99 5.36 0.41
N GLY A 174 -31.08 5.38 1.18
CA GLY A 174 -31.81 4.18 1.60
C GLY A 174 -31.22 3.41 2.81
N ASN A 175 -31.88 2.29 3.15
CA ASN A 175 -31.47 1.45 4.29
C ASN A 175 -30.13 0.72 4.07
N HIS A 176 -29.72 0.52 2.81
CA HIS A 176 -28.46 -0.13 2.45
C HIS A 176 -27.24 0.71 2.82
N SER A 177 -27.33 2.05 2.77
CA SER A 177 -26.23 2.96 3.08
C SER A 177 -25.78 2.90 4.55
N ARG A 178 -26.73 2.73 5.49
CA ARG A 178 -26.39 2.58 6.93
C ARG A 178 -25.65 1.28 7.18
N PHE A 179 -26.09 0.20 6.54
CA PHE A 179 -25.44 -1.10 6.64
C PHE A 179 -24.04 -1.07 6.03
N SER A 180 -23.89 -0.50 4.86
CA SER A 180 -22.61 -0.36 4.15
C SER A 180 -21.60 0.48 4.91
N GLY A 181 -22.02 1.63 5.39
CA GLY A 181 -21.20 2.48 6.23
C GLY A 181 -20.79 1.79 7.54
N TRP A 182 -21.64 0.91 8.09
CA TRP A 182 -21.30 0.09 9.23
C TRP A 182 -20.25 -0.97 8.88
N ILE A 183 -20.40 -1.69 7.76
CA ILE A 183 -19.42 -2.67 7.28
C ILE A 183 -18.07 -2.01 6.98
N TYR A 184 -18.05 -0.85 6.32
CA TYR A 184 -16.83 -0.07 6.06
C TYR A 184 -16.11 0.29 7.36
N ARG A 185 -16.82 0.85 8.36
CA ARG A 185 -16.24 1.16 9.66
C ARG A 185 -15.71 -0.08 10.36
N LEU A 186 -16.41 -1.20 10.25
CA LEU A 186 -15.98 -2.46 10.81
C LEU A 186 -14.65 -2.93 10.19
N ARG A 187 -14.49 -2.84 8.87
CA ARG A 187 -13.20 -3.12 8.19
C ARG A 187 -12.06 -2.26 8.75
N GLN A 188 -12.29 -0.96 8.88
CA GLN A 188 -11.30 -0.02 9.45
C GLN A 188 -10.96 -0.39 10.91
N THR A 189 -11.95 -0.75 11.70
CA THR A 189 -11.75 -1.16 13.09
C THR A 189 -10.91 -2.44 13.16
N TRP A 190 -11.19 -3.44 12.31
CA TRP A 190 -10.42 -4.68 12.26
C TRP A 190 -8.96 -4.44 11.89
N SER A 191 -8.69 -3.65 10.86
CA SER A 191 -7.32 -3.31 10.44
C SER A 191 -6.54 -2.66 11.57
N GLN A 192 -7.13 -1.71 12.29
CA GLN A 192 -6.48 -1.04 13.42
C GLN A 192 -6.25 -1.95 14.63
N ILE A 193 -7.19 -2.87 14.91
CA ILE A 193 -7.03 -3.84 16.00
C ILE A 193 -5.88 -4.79 15.66
N LEU A 194 -5.84 -5.31 14.44
CA LEU A 194 -4.77 -6.20 13.97
C LEU A 194 -3.40 -5.53 14.07
N GLU A 195 -3.26 -4.31 13.55
CA GLU A 195 -2.02 -3.53 13.61
C GLU A 195 -1.52 -3.35 15.06
N LYS A 196 -2.43 -2.97 15.98
CA LYS A 196 -2.06 -2.76 17.39
C LYS A 196 -1.75 -4.06 18.13
N VAL A 197 -2.37 -5.17 17.78
CA VAL A 197 -2.08 -6.48 18.35
C VAL A 197 -0.72 -6.98 17.88
N GLN A 198 -0.38 -6.81 16.60
CA GLN A 198 0.92 -7.19 16.04
C GLN A 198 2.08 -6.39 16.65
N HIS A 199 1.88 -5.10 16.95
CA HIS A 199 2.91 -4.27 17.57
C HIS A 199 3.15 -4.55 19.07
N ASN A 200 2.18 -5.15 19.79
CA ASN A 200 2.29 -5.40 21.23
C ASN A 200 2.68 -6.84 21.58
N GLN A 201 3.87 -7.30 21.21
CA GLN A 201 4.43 -8.64 21.46
C GLN A 201 4.27 -9.19 22.90
N ARG A 202 3.05 -9.48 23.36
CA ARG A 202 2.78 -10.13 24.65
C ARG A 202 2.24 -11.54 24.43
N ARG A 203 3.07 -12.53 24.72
CA ARG A 203 2.83 -13.97 24.53
C ARG A 203 1.56 -14.47 25.23
N GLY A 204 0.71 -15.18 24.47
CA GLY A 204 -0.36 -16.05 24.98
C GLY A 204 -1.75 -15.75 24.43
N VAL A 205 -2.25 -14.52 24.49
CA VAL A 205 -3.59 -14.13 23.99
C VAL A 205 -3.55 -13.80 22.50
N GLU A 206 -2.41 -13.36 22.01
CA GLU A 206 -2.12 -13.11 20.59
C GLU A 206 -2.43 -14.33 19.73
N VAL A 207 -2.11 -15.53 20.17
CA VAL A 207 -2.30 -16.77 19.40
C VAL A 207 -3.78 -17.05 19.11
N ILE A 208 -4.69 -16.79 20.06
CA ILE A 208 -6.14 -17.01 19.87
C ILE A 208 -6.69 -15.95 18.93
N PHE A 209 -6.27 -14.70 19.14
CA PHE A 209 -6.67 -13.55 18.34
C PHE A 209 -6.15 -13.69 16.91
N GLU A 210 -4.88 -13.99 16.74
CA GLU A 210 -4.23 -14.22 15.46
C GLU A 210 -4.87 -15.39 14.69
N LYS A 211 -5.09 -16.52 15.33
CA LYS A 211 -5.77 -17.68 14.69
C LYS A 211 -7.19 -17.34 14.23
N PHE A 212 -7.95 -16.61 15.04
CA PHE A 212 -9.29 -16.19 14.65
C PHE A 212 -9.23 -15.24 13.45
N PHE A 213 -8.40 -14.20 13.52
CA PHE A 213 -8.35 -13.19 12.45
C PHE A 213 -7.70 -13.70 11.18
N ASN A 214 -6.69 -14.56 11.24
CA ASN A 214 -6.10 -15.19 10.05
C ASN A 214 -7.12 -16.07 9.30
N TRP A 215 -8.07 -16.63 10.01
CA TRP A 215 -9.19 -17.31 9.40
C TRP A 215 -10.32 -16.35 8.96
N TYR A 216 -10.75 -15.44 9.82
CA TYR A 216 -11.91 -14.58 9.64
C TYR A 216 -11.68 -13.45 8.62
N ALA A 217 -10.54 -12.77 8.68
CA ALA A 217 -10.31 -11.55 7.90
C ALA A 217 -10.37 -11.76 6.38
N PRO A 218 -9.82 -12.83 5.79
CA PRO A 218 -9.93 -13.07 4.36
C PRO A 218 -11.38 -13.27 3.90
N TYR A 219 -12.19 -14.01 4.68
CA TYR A 219 -13.61 -14.20 4.37
C TYR A 219 -14.39 -12.88 4.48
N PHE A 220 -14.21 -12.15 5.59
CA PHE A 220 -14.88 -10.86 5.77
C PHE A 220 -14.47 -9.85 4.70
N SER A 221 -13.20 -9.86 4.27
CA SER A 221 -12.72 -9.05 3.17
C SER A 221 -13.43 -9.41 1.86
N ALA A 222 -13.48 -10.69 1.48
CA ALA A 222 -14.15 -11.13 0.25
C ALA A 222 -15.65 -10.78 0.24
N TYR A 223 -16.37 -11.07 1.34
CA TYR A 223 -17.79 -10.74 1.44
C TYR A 223 -18.06 -9.24 1.41
N SER A 224 -17.28 -8.44 2.13
CA SER A 224 -17.45 -6.99 2.14
C SER A 224 -17.01 -6.32 0.83
N PHE A 225 -16.06 -6.92 0.12
CA PHE A 225 -15.62 -6.49 -1.20
C PHE A 225 -16.74 -6.61 -2.24
N VAL A 226 -17.37 -7.78 -2.33
CA VAL A 226 -18.49 -7.98 -3.27
C VAL A 226 -19.70 -7.12 -2.89
N LEU A 227 -19.94 -6.89 -1.58
CA LEU A 227 -20.97 -5.95 -1.15
C LEU A 227 -20.69 -4.53 -1.68
N ALA A 228 -19.45 -4.07 -1.56
CA ALA A 228 -19.07 -2.74 -2.07
C ALA A 228 -19.32 -2.63 -3.58
N ARG A 229 -18.95 -3.66 -4.36
CA ARG A 229 -19.24 -3.67 -5.82
C ARG A 229 -20.73 -3.63 -6.17
N VAL A 230 -21.56 -4.35 -5.43
CA VAL A 230 -23.02 -4.27 -5.62
C VAL A 230 -23.52 -2.85 -5.40
N GLN A 231 -22.95 -2.15 -4.42
CA GLN A 231 -23.30 -0.77 -4.10
C GLN A 231 -22.87 0.24 -5.18
N GLU A 232 -21.73 -0.01 -5.85
CA GLU A 232 -21.32 0.77 -7.02
C GLU A 232 -22.40 0.74 -8.12
N TYR A 233 -22.90 -0.45 -8.46
CA TYR A 233 -23.98 -0.57 -9.44
C TYR A 233 -25.30 0.07 -8.99
N GLU A 234 -25.57 0.09 -7.68
CA GLU A 234 -26.75 0.79 -7.13
C GLU A 234 -26.59 2.31 -7.21
N ALA A 235 -25.39 2.83 -6.92
CA ALA A 235 -25.05 4.23 -7.07
C ALA A 235 -25.10 4.68 -8.55
N ASP A 236 -24.63 3.84 -9.47
CA ASP A 236 -24.77 4.08 -10.91
C ASP A 236 -26.22 4.17 -11.36
N ARG A 237 -27.09 3.29 -10.85
CA ARG A 237 -28.54 3.39 -11.12
C ARG A 237 -29.14 4.68 -10.57
N CYS A 238 -28.63 5.18 -9.45
CA CYS A 238 -29.04 6.47 -8.89
C CYS A 238 -28.60 7.63 -9.79
N ALA A 239 -27.36 7.58 -10.29
CA ALA A 239 -26.85 8.55 -11.27
C ALA A 239 -27.73 8.62 -12.53
N VAL A 240 -28.11 7.46 -13.09
CA VAL A 240 -28.99 7.37 -14.26
C VAL A 240 -30.35 7.99 -14.02
N LYS A 241 -30.93 7.75 -12.84
CA LYS A 241 -32.28 8.30 -12.51
C LYS A 241 -32.32 9.83 -12.44
N LEU A 242 -31.22 10.45 -12.03
CA LEU A 242 -31.14 11.90 -11.81
C LEU A 242 -30.49 12.68 -12.95
N SER A 243 -29.80 12.00 -13.85
CA SER A 243 -29.25 12.59 -15.06
C SER A 243 -29.80 11.89 -16.32
N SER A 244 -29.00 11.02 -16.90
CA SER A 244 -29.39 10.09 -17.96
C SER A 244 -28.33 8.96 -18.03
N LYS A 245 -28.68 7.87 -18.76
CA LYS A 245 -27.71 6.80 -19.04
C LYS A 245 -26.46 7.35 -19.75
N GLN A 246 -26.69 8.23 -20.73
CA GLN A 246 -25.62 8.83 -21.54
C GLN A 246 -24.68 9.67 -20.66
N MET A 247 -25.21 10.59 -19.85
CA MET A 247 -24.40 11.47 -18.99
C MET A 247 -23.61 10.67 -17.95
N ALA A 248 -24.21 9.62 -17.36
CA ALA A 248 -23.52 8.76 -16.42
C ALA A 248 -22.36 8.00 -17.09
N ALA A 249 -22.57 7.45 -18.28
CA ALA A 249 -21.53 6.75 -19.04
C ALA A 249 -20.41 7.72 -19.49
N GLN A 250 -20.77 8.89 -20.00
CA GLN A 250 -19.79 9.92 -20.40
C GLN A 250 -18.96 10.41 -19.22
N ALA A 251 -19.57 10.61 -18.04
CA ALA A 251 -18.84 10.99 -16.84
C ALA A 251 -17.78 9.95 -16.47
N LEU A 252 -18.12 8.65 -16.48
CA LEU A 252 -17.17 7.56 -16.21
C LEU A 252 -16.00 7.56 -17.20
N ILE A 253 -16.31 7.66 -18.49
CA ILE A 253 -15.29 7.66 -19.56
C ILE A 253 -14.37 8.89 -19.42
N LYS A 254 -14.95 10.08 -19.19
CA LYS A 254 -14.15 11.30 -19.02
C LYS A 254 -13.28 11.28 -17.77
N MET A 255 -13.75 10.71 -16.67
CA MET A 255 -12.94 10.56 -15.45
C MET A 255 -11.71 9.67 -15.71
N GLU A 256 -11.87 8.54 -16.39
CA GLU A 256 -10.77 7.66 -16.76
C GLU A 256 -9.79 8.35 -17.71
N LEU A 257 -10.26 9.01 -18.75
CA LEU A 257 -9.42 9.77 -19.68
C LEU A 257 -8.67 10.90 -18.98
N THR A 258 -9.34 11.62 -18.09
CA THR A 258 -8.72 12.69 -17.30
C THR A 258 -7.60 12.15 -16.39
N SER A 259 -7.81 10.97 -15.78
CA SER A 259 -6.77 10.28 -15.02
C SER A 259 -5.58 9.94 -15.92
N CYS A 260 -5.81 9.44 -17.14
CA CYS A 260 -4.76 9.16 -18.10
C CYS A 260 -3.99 10.43 -18.51
N VAL A 261 -4.67 11.57 -18.73
CA VAL A 261 -4.01 12.86 -19.00
C VAL A 261 -3.07 13.23 -17.87
N ILE A 262 -3.52 13.09 -16.62
CA ILE A 262 -2.70 13.43 -15.45
C ILE A 262 -1.52 12.47 -15.32
N GLU A 263 -1.78 11.16 -15.32
CA GLU A 263 -0.80 10.13 -14.95
C GLU A 263 0.15 9.75 -16.06
N GLN A 264 -0.32 9.73 -17.33
CA GLN A 264 0.47 9.23 -18.46
C GLN A 264 1.06 10.33 -19.34
N LYS A 265 0.57 11.58 -19.25
CA LYS A 265 1.09 12.72 -20.00
C LYS A 265 1.65 13.80 -19.07
N PHE A 266 0.77 14.42 -18.28
CA PHE A 266 1.14 15.62 -17.52
C PHE A 266 2.25 15.35 -16.48
N LEU A 267 2.08 14.36 -15.61
CA LEU A 267 3.08 14.07 -14.57
C LEU A 267 4.42 13.61 -15.16
N PRO A 268 4.50 12.69 -16.13
CA PRO A 268 5.76 12.33 -16.77
C PRO A 268 6.47 13.52 -17.42
N ASP A 269 5.73 14.37 -18.17
CA ASP A 269 6.29 15.56 -18.81
C ASP A 269 6.78 16.59 -17.78
N LEU A 270 6.06 16.71 -16.66
CA LEU A 270 6.44 17.59 -15.57
C LEU A 270 7.71 17.09 -14.86
N PHE A 271 7.76 15.81 -14.51
CA PHE A 271 8.92 15.21 -13.81
C PHE A 271 10.17 15.14 -14.69
N LYS A 272 10.03 15.04 -16.00
CA LYS A 272 11.16 15.11 -16.93
C LYS A 272 11.93 16.43 -16.82
N LYS A 273 11.28 17.52 -16.40
CA LYS A 273 11.95 18.81 -16.15
C LYS A 273 12.95 18.74 -15.01
N ALA A 274 12.85 17.78 -14.09
CA ALA A 274 13.84 17.56 -13.05
C ALA A 274 15.21 17.13 -13.60
N ASP A 275 15.27 16.70 -14.87
CA ASP A 275 16.53 16.40 -15.53
C ASP A 275 17.36 17.66 -15.81
N ASP A 276 16.70 18.81 -16.02
CA ASP A 276 17.33 20.09 -16.39
C ASP A 276 17.18 21.19 -15.34
N GLU A 277 16.08 21.19 -14.58
CA GLU A 277 15.73 22.25 -13.64
C GLU A 277 16.00 21.81 -12.18
N PRO A 278 16.83 22.53 -11.38
CA PRO A 278 17.14 22.11 -10.00
C PRO A 278 15.98 22.24 -9.02
N ASP A 279 15.03 23.15 -9.30
CA ASP A 279 13.86 23.40 -8.46
C ASP A 279 12.56 22.96 -9.14
N PRO A 280 11.61 22.35 -8.40
CA PRO A 280 10.30 22.01 -8.96
C PRO A 280 9.50 23.27 -9.30
N PRO A 281 8.68 23.25 -10.37
CA PRO A 281 7.86 24.37 -10.78
C PRO A 281 6.84 24.74 -9.71
N LYS A 282 6.71 26.05 -9.42
CA LYS A 282 5.85 26.59 -8.35
C LYS A 282 4.36 26.61 -8.73
N ASP A 283 4.01 26.28 -9.95
CA ASP A 283 2.68 26.38 -10.56
C ASP A 283 2.17 25.04 -11.13
N ALA A 284 2.66 23.92 -10.61
CA ALA A 284 2.38 22.58 -11.13
C ALA A 284 0.86 22.28 -11.17
N PHE A 285 0.11 22.62 -10.12
CA PHE A 285 -1.34 22.41 -10.09
C PHE A 285 -2.07 23.32 -11.10
N THR A 286 -1.60 24.54 -11.29
CA THR A 286 -2.14 25.44 -12.32
C THR A 286 -1.91 24.89 -13.72
N ARG A 287 -0.70 24.39 -14.01
CA ARG A 287 -0.36 23.75 -15.29
C ARG A 287 -1.20 22.49 -15.52
N MET A 288 -1.45 21.72 -14.47
CA MET A 288 -2.32 20.53 -14.56
C MET A 288 -3.74 20.92 -15.01
N LEU A 289 -4.34 21.94 -14.38
CA LEU A 289 -5.67 22.42 -14.80
C LEU A 289 -5.67 22.93 -16.25
N SER A 290 -4.61 23.60 -16.68
CA SER A 290 -4.45 24.03 -18.08
C SER A 290 -4.34 22.83 -19.02
N ALA A 291 -3.56 21.81 -18.66
CA ALA A 291 -3.43 20.58 -19.47
C ALA A 291 -4.74 19.80 -19.59
N LEU A 292 -5.58 19.84 -18.55
CA LEU A 292 -6.93 19.23 -18.59
C LEU A 292 -7.92 19.99 -19.49
N ALA A 293 -7.63 21.25 -19.83
CA ALA A 293 -8.43 22.04 -20.75
C ALA A 293 -8.05 21.82 -22.22
N GLU A 294 -6.91 21.17 -22.48
CA GLU A 294 -6.47 20.88 -23.84
C GLU A 294 -7.21 19.66 -24.42
N PRO A 295 -7.57 19.68 -25.70
CA PRO A 295 -8.17 18.52 -26.34
C PRO A 295 -7.16 17.36 -26.40
N ILE A 296 -7.66 16.14 -26.20
CA ILE A 296 -6.87 14.91 -26.31
C ILE A 296 -6.79 14.53 -27.79
N ALA A 297 -5.59 14.32 -28.31
CA ALA A 297 -5.38 13.84 -29.68
C ALA A 297 -6.08 12.48 -29.90
N ASP A 298 -6.66 12.27 -31.08
CA ASP A 298 -7.52 11.11 -31.37
C ASP A 298 -6.79 9.76 -31.20
N ASP A 299 -5.55 9.67 -31.65
CA ASP A 299 -4.71 8.48 -31.50
C ASP A 299 -4.41 8.18 -30.02
N GLN A 300 -4.11 9.21 -29.27
CA GLN A 300 -3.86 9.10 -27.82
C GLN A 300 -5.12 8.71 -27.05
N ARG A 301 -6.26 9.28 -27.43
CA ARG A 301 -7.58 8.94 -26.85
C ARG A 301 -7.91 7.47 -27.09
N LYS A 302 -7.73 6.97 -28.32
CA LYS A 302 -7.92 5.56 -28.67
C LYS A 302 -7.04 4.63 -27.83
N LEU A 303 -5.77 4.97 -27.72
CA LEU A 303 -4.82 4.20 -26.93
C LEU A 303 -5.24 4.10 -25.46
N TRP A 304 -5.55 5.23 -24.85
CA TRP A 304 -5.95 5.28 -23.44
C TRP A 304 -7.28 4.60 -23.17
N LEU A 305 -8.27 4.79 -24.03
CA LEU A 305 -9.54 4.06 -23.95
C LEU A 305 -9.32 2.54 -24.03
N GLY A 306 -8.50 2.09 -24.98
CA GLY A 306 -8.13 0.68 -25.07
C GLY A 306 -7.53 0.15 -23.79
N GLN A 307 -6.61 0.89 -23.18
CA GLN A 307 -5.99 0.52 -21.89
C GLN A 307 -7.01 0.49 -20.74
N CYS A 308 -7.89 1.49 -20.62
CA CYS A 308 -8.92 1.54 -19.59
C CYS A 308 -9.91 0.37 -19.70
N LEU A 309 -10.27 -0.02 -20.91
CA LEU A 309 -11.17 -1.16 -21.15
C LEU A 309 -10.50 -2.53 -20.90
N MET A 310 -9.18 -2.61 -21.08
CA MET A 310 -8.41 -3.82 -20.76
C MET A 310 -8.15 -3.98 -19.25
N LYS A 311 -8.28 -2.92 -18.46
CA LYS A 311 -8.20 -3.04 -17.00
C LYS A 311 -9.28 -4.00 -16.52
N ARG A 312 -8.87 -5.24 -16.23
CA ARG A 312 -9.75 -6.24 -15.61
C ARG A 312 -9.83 -5.99 -14.11
N HIS A 313 -10.74 -6.70 -13.45
CA HIS A 313 -10.94 -6.62 -12.02
C HIS A 313 -9.63 -6.66 -11.24
N ASN A 314 -9.34 -5.59 -10.53
CA ASN A 314 -8.36 -5.61 -9.45
C ASN A 314 -9.11 -5.94 -8.16
N TYR A 315 -8.66 -6.95 -7.41
CA TYR A 315 -9.27 -7.33 -6.12
C TYR A 315 -8.87 -6.39 -4.97
N ASP A 316 -7.99 -5.43 -5.26
CA ASP A 316 -7.62 -4.35 -4.33
C ASP A 316 -8.53 -3.11 -4.48
N ASP A 317 -9.24 -2.99 -5.62
CA ASP A 317 -10.17 -1.89 -5.91
C ASP A 317 -11.63 -2.36 -5.82
N THR A 318 -12.42 -1.69 -5.00
CA THR A 318 -13.85 -1.96 -4.87
C THR A 318 -14.67 -1.47 -6.05
N HIS A 319 -14.13 -0.56 -6.87
CA HIS A 319 -14.81 -0.09 -8.08
C HIS A 319 -14.77 -1.18 -9.16
N PRO A 320 -15.90 -1.52 -9.77
CA PRO A 320 -15.92 -2.41 -10.93
C PRO A 320 -15.20 -1.79 -12.12
N ALA A 321 -14.67 -2.64 -13.02
CA ALA A 321 -14.03 -2.19 -14.25
C ALA A 321 -14.98 -1.29 -15.08
N LEU A 322 -14.42 -0.32 -15.80
CA LEU A 322 -15.20 0.61 -16.64
C LEU A 322 -16.15 -0.14 -17.58
N ILE A 323 -15.67 -1.21 -18.23
CA ILE A 323 -16.45 -2.03 -19.17
C ILE A 323 -17.69 -2.64 -18.49
N ASP A 324 -17.59 -3.10 -17.24
CA ASP A 324 -18.69 -3.69 -16.50
C ASP A 324 -19.72 -2.64 -16.06
N ARG A 325 -19.24 -1.45 -15.66
CA ARG A 325 -20.11 -0.32 -15.31
C ARG A 325 -20.87 0.17 -16.53
N LEU A 326 -20.22 0.32 -17.69
CA LEU A 326 -20.86 0.70 -18.94
C LEU A 326 -21.93 -0.32 -19.37
N ALA A 327 -21.62 -1.62 -19.29
CA ALA A 327 -22.58 -2.69 -19.56
C ALA A 327 -23.78 -2.64 -18.61
N ALA A 328 -23.56 -2.40 -17.30
CA ALA A 328 -24.63 -2.26 -16.29
C ALA A 328 -25.50 -1.02 -16.51
N LEU A 329 -24.94 0.05 -17.08
CA LEU A 329 -25.66 1.25 -17.50
C LEU A 329 -26.53 1.04 -18.76
N GLY A 330 -26.40 -0.09 -19.43
CA GLY A 330 -27.14 -0.45 -20.63
C GLY A 330 -26.42 -0.15 -21.94
N TYR A 331 -25.09 -0.15 -21.89
CA TYR A 331 -24.19 -0.02 -23.04
C TYR A 331 -23.25 -1.23 -23.15
N PRO A 332 -23.79 -2.46 -23.33
CA PRO A 332 -22.96 -3.67 -23.42
C PRO A 332 -22.09 -3.74 -24.68
N ASP A 333 -22.40 -2.92 -25.68
CA ASP A 333 -21.69 -2.86 -26.96
C ASP A 333 -20.46 -1.94 -26.93
N LEU A 334 -20.28 -1.14 -25.89
CA LEU A 334 -19.10 -0.32 -25.66
C LEU A 334 -17.96 -1.18 -25.12
N LYS A 335 -17.36 -2.02 -25.98
CA LYS A 335 -16.35 -3.02 -25.62
C LYS A 335 -14.94 -2.69 -26.08
N ASP A 336 -14.81 -1.76 -27.00
CA ASP A 336 -13.55 -1.34 -27.59
C ASP A 336 -13.50 0.18 -27.79
N ALA A 337 -12.33 0.69 -28.10
CA ALA A 337 -12.09 2.11 -28.26
C ALA A 337 -12.94 2.72 -29.39
N ALA A 338 -13.17 1.98 -30.49
CA ALA A 338 -13.94 2.48 -31.63
C ALA A 338 -15.42 2.65 -31.29
N SER A 339 -16.03 1.71 -30.55
CA SER A 339 -17.41 1.83 -30.08
C SER A 339 -17.59 2.98 -29.13
N ILE A 340 -16.61 3.27 -28.26
CA ILE A 340 -16.66 4.41 -27.33
C ILE A 340 -16.47 5.75 -28.05
N GLU A 341 -15.63 5.82 -29.08
CA GLU A 341 -15.50 7.01 -29.92
C GLU A 341 -16.82 7.35 -30.63
N ALA A 342 -17.50 6.32 -31.17
CA ALA A 342 -18.81 6.47 -31.77
C ALA A 342 -19.90 6.93 -30.75
N PHE A 343 -19.65 6.76 -29.45
CA PHE A 343 -20.53 7.21 -28.38
C PHE A 343 -20.48 8.74 -28.16
N ALA A 344 -19.71 9.48 -28.96
CA ALA A 344 -19.60 10.94 -29.00
C ALA A 344 -19.48 11.60 -27.62
N ILE A 345 -18.22 11.74 -27.17
CA ILE A 345 -17.91 12.61 -26.03
C ILE A 345 -18.04 14.05 -26.54
N ASP A 346 -19.10 14.74 -26.14
CA ASP A 346 -19.28 16.15 -26.49
C ASP A 346 -18.28 17.01 -25.71
N GLU A 347 -17.17 17.34 -26.37
CA GLU A 347 -16.12 18.21 -25.84
C GLU A 347 -16.51 19.70 -25.86
N SER A 348 -17.58 20.05 -26.60
CA SER A 348 -18.05 21.42 -26.76
C SER A 348 -18.83 21.96 -25.56
N THR A 349 -19.18 21.11 -24.59
CA THR A 349 -20.00 21.48 -23.43
C THR A 349 -19.22 22.32 -22.43
N GLU A 350 -19.82 23.42 -21.98
CA GLU A 350 -19.26 24.30 -20.96
C GLU A 350 -18.98 23.51 -19.66
N ARG A 351 -17.81 23.72 -19.06
CA ARG A 351 -17.33 23.02 -17.87
C ARG A 351 -18.14 23.35 -16.63
N ALA A 352 -18.23 22.41 -15.70
CA ALA A 352 -19.00 22.58 -14.47
C ALA A 352 -18.40 23.65 -13.55
N ASP A 353 -17.06 23.83 -13.53
CA ASP A 353 -16.42 24.86 -12.71
C ASP A 353 -16.85 26.28 -13.11
N SER A 354 -16.91 26.58 -14.41
CA SER A 354 -17.34 27.89 -14.93
C SER A 354 -18.82 28.19 -14.63
N GLN A 355 -19.67 27.17 -14.58
CA GLN A 355 -21.08 27.33 -14.31
C GLN A 355 -21.45 27.38 -12.82
N LEU A 356 -20.70 26.65 -11.99
CA LEU A 356 -21.03 26.44 -10.57
C LEU A 356 -20.23 27.33 -9.62
N LEU A 357 -19.03 27.77 -10.00
CA LEU A 357 -18.18 28.63 -9.18
C LEU A 357 -18.26 30.08 -9.68
N ASN A 358 -18.61 31.01 -8.78
CA ASN A 358 -18.68 32.43 -9.12
C ASN A 358 -17.32 33.14 -9.00
N PHE A 359 -16.23 32.39 -8.71
CA PHE A 359 -14.90 32.92 -8.44
C PHE A 359 -13.82 31.91 -8.88
N ALA A 360 -12.64 32.41 -9.21
CA ALA A 360 -11.47 31.56 -9.38
C ALA A 360 -10.95 31.13 -7.98
N PRO A 361 -10.80 29.83 -7.68
CA PRO A 361 -10.37 29.36 -6.36
C PRO A 361 -8.86 29.52 -6.16
N ALA A 362 -8.35 30.77 -6.32
CA ALA A 362 -6.94 31.10 -6.31
C ALA A 362 -6.21 30.64 -5.03
N ASP A 363 -6.88 30.75 -3.87
CA ASP A 363 -6.29 30.30 -2.59
C ASP A 363 -6.09 28.78 -2.57
N LEU A 364 -7.06 27.99 -3.09
CA LEU A 364 -6.90 26.53 -3.20
C LEU A 364 -5.78 26.19 -4.16
N ILE A 365 -5.74 26.83 -5.32
CA ILE A 365 -4.70 26.63 -6.34
C ILE A 365 -3.33 26.97 -5.75
N GLY A 366 -3.19 28.12 -5.08
CA GLY A 366 -1.94 28.52 -4.41
C GLY A 366 -1.50 27.55 -3.32
N MET A 367 -2.43 27.10 -2.48
CA MET A 367 -2.17 26.10 -1.44
C MET A 367 -1.72 24.76 -2.05
N ARG A 368 -2.39 24.28 -3.11
CA ARG A 368 -2.03 23.04 -3.79
C ARG A 368 -0.68 23.12 -4.50
N ASN A 369 -0.39 24.24 -5.15
CA ASN A 369 0.93 24.50 -5.74
C ASN A 369 2.03 24.44 -4.67
N LYS A 370 1.85 25.10 -3.53
CA LYS A 370 2.82 25.09 -2.43
C LYS A 370 3.00 23.69 -1.84
N SER A 371 1.92 23.03 -1.50
CA SER A 371 1.94 21.67 -0.94
C SER A 371 2.58 20.66 -1.90
N TRP A 372 2.37 20.82 -3.21
CA TRP A 372 3.01 19.98 -4.23
C TRP A 372 4.52 20.18 -4.23
N VAL A 373 5.01 21.41 -4.26
CA VAL A 373 6.45 21.74 -4.20
C VAL A 373 7.10 21.15 -2.95
N GLU A 374 6.49 21.34 -1.77
CA GLU A 374 7.03 20.81 -0.50
C GLU A 374 7.16 19.28 -0.52
N ARG A 375 6.18 18.57 -1.10
CA ARG A 375 6.16 17.11 -1.17
C ARG A 375 7.17 16.56 -2.19
N VAL A 376 7.30 17.20 -3.33
CA VAL A 376 8.07 16.69 -4.47
C VAL A 376 9.54 17.10 -4.41
N ARG A 377 9.87 18.19 -3.72
CA ARG A 377 11.24 18.75 -3.64
C ARG A 377 12.33 17.70 -3.35
N PRO A 378 12.22 16.81 -2.35
CA PRO A 378 13.30 15.85 -2.07
C PRO A 378 13.57 14.91 -3.24
N GLN A 379 12.51 14.41 -3.88
CA GLN A 379 12.63 13.50 -5.04
C GLN A 379 13.13 14.25 -6.28
N TRP A 380 12.71 15.51 -6.44
CA TRP A 380 13.15 16.37 -7.53
C TRP A 380 14.65 16.65 -7.46
N GLU A 381 15.13 17.10 -6.30
CA GLU A 381 16.55 17.35 -6.03
C GLU A 381 17.39 16.07 -6.23
N GLN A 382 16.90 14.93 -5.73
CA GLN A 382 17.57 13.65 -5.93
C GLN A 382 17.67 13.28 -7.42
N ARG A 383 16.59 13.49 -8.20
CA ARG A 383 16.57 13.24 -9.65
C ARG A 383 17.56 14.17 -10.38
N TYR A 384 17.53 15.45 -10.09
CA TYR A 384 18.44 16.43 -10.69
C TYR A 384 19.90 16.08 -10.42
N GLN A 385 20.25 15.77 -9.17
CA GLN A 385 21.61 15.35 -8.80
C GLN A 385 22.02 14.07 -9.50
N PHE A 386 21.13 13.08 -9.55
CA PHE A 386 21.38 11.82 -10.26
C PHE A 386 21.70 12.06 -11.73
N VAL A 387 20.94 12.93 -12.42
CA VAL A 387 21.19 13.21 -13.83
C VAL A 387 22.54 13.91 -14.04
N ARG A 388 22.88 14.89 -13.21
CA ARG A 388 24.21 15.57 -13.29
C ARG A 388 25.37 14.60 -13.06
N GLU A 389 25.24 13.72 -12.06
CA GLU A 389 26.22 12.67 -11.81
C GLU A 389 26.32 11.69 -13.00
N ALA A 390 25.19 11.26 -13.51
CA ALA A 390 25.12 10.35 -14.65
C ALA A 390 25.76 10.95 -15.91
N GLU A 391 25.50 12.21 -16.23
CA GLU A 391 26.11 12.91 -17.38
C GLU A 391 27.63 12.98 -17.25
N LYS A 392 28.12 13.33 -16.07
CA LYS A 392 29.56 13.39 -15.78
C LYS A 392 30.19 11.99 -15.95
N SER A 393 29.65 10.98 -15.27
CA SER A 393 30.17 9.61 -15.33
C SER A 393 30.09 9.01 -16.74
N LEU A 394 29.00 9.26 -17.47
CA LEU A 394 28.87 8.81 -18.87
C LEU A 394 29.94 9.46 -19.79
N SER A 395 30.26 10.74 -19.58
CA SER A 395 31.33 11.42 -20.32
C SER A 395 32.70 10.83 -20.00
N GLU A 396 33.00 10.61 -18.71
CA GLU A 396 34.27 10.01 -18.27
C GLU A 396 34.44 8.57 -18.79
N LEU A 397 33.37 7.74 -18.72
CA LEU A 397 33.37 6.38 -19.23
C LEU A 397 33.49 6.32 -20.76
N ALA A 398 32.89 7.29 -21.48
CA ALA A 398 33.03 7.39 -22.93
C ALA A 398 34.48 7.70 -23.33
N GLN A 399 35.10 8.70 -22.67
CA GLN A 399 36.51 9.04 -22.92
C GLN A 399 37.46 7.87 -22.59
N LYS A 400 37.18 7.15 -21.50
CA LYS A 400 37.97 5.97 -21.13
C LYS A 400 37.84 4.86 -22.18
N ALA A 401 36.65 4.61 -22.70
CA ALA A 401 36.38 3.59 -23.71
C ALA A 401 37.13 3.81 -25.03
N GLU A 402 37.53 5.05 -25.34
CA GLU A 402 38.36 5.36 -26.54
C GLU A 402 39.80 4.83 -26.40
N SER A 403 40.30 4.72 -25.15
CA SER A 403 41.69 4.35 -24.88
C SER A 403 41.87 2.91 -24.41
N GLN A 404 40.89 2.33 -23.74
CA GLN A 404 40.93 1.00 -23.15
C GLN A 404 39.52 0.41 -22.97
N PRO A 405 39.39 -0.95 -23.02
CA PRO A 405 38.11 -1.59 -22.77
C PRO A 405 37.63 -1.32 -21.33
N LEU A 406 36.33 -1.12 -21.17
CA LEU A 406 35.70 -0.95 -19.87
C LEU A 406 35.66 -2.26 -19.09
N THR A 407 35.80 -2.21 -17.78
CA THR A 407 35.56 -3.35 -16.87
C THR A 407 34.05 -3.67 -16.80
N VAL A 408 33.71 -4.81 -16.24
CA VAL A 408 32.29 -5.22 -16.06
C VAL A 408 31.55 -4.23 -15.17
N GLU A 409 32.17 -3.75 -14.10
CA GLU A 409 31.62 -2.76 -13.19
C GLU A 409 31.36 -1.43 -13.90
N GLU A 410 32.28 -0.99 -14.74
CA GLU A 410 32.15 0.24 -15.52
C GLU A 410 31.09 0.12 -16.63
N MET A 411 30.98 -1.05 -17.27
CA MET A 411 29.89 -1.32 -18.20
C MET A 411 28.53 -1.31 -17.49
N TRP A 412 28.45 -1.89 -16.30
CA TRP A 412 27.24 -1.86 -15.49
C TRP A 412 26.86 -0.42 -15.10
N GLU A 413 27.83 0.37 -14.66
CA GLU A 413 27.63 1.78 -14.32
C GLU A 413 27.14 2.57 -15.54
N ARG A 414 27.80 2.40 -16.71
CA ARG A 414 27.37 3.00 -17.97
C ARG A 414 25.94 2.60 -18.36
N ALA A 415 25.61 1.32 -18.24
CA ALA A 415 24.25 0.83 -18.57
C ALA A 415 23.21 1.44 -17.62
N ARG A 416 23.49 1.46 -16.32
CA ARG A 416 22.61 2.02 -15.27
C ARG A 416 22.36 3.52 -15.47
N PHE A 417 23.38 4.29 -15.73
CA PHE A 417 23.24 5.72 -15.99
C PHE A 417 22.55 6.02 -17.33
N THR A 418 22.86 5.22 -18.37
CA THR A 418 22.16 5.33 -19.66
C THR A 418 20.68 5.01 -19.50
N LEU A 419 20.33 3.95 -18.80
CA LEU A 419 18.96 3.59 -18.48
C LEU A 419 18.23 4.73 -17.74
N GLY A 420 18.86 5.23 -16.68
CA GLY A 420 18.28 6.26 -15.84
C GLY A 420 18.08 7.62 -16.53
N THR A 421 18.84 7.94 -17.58
CA THR A 421 18.79 9.24 -18.30
C THR A 421 18.17 9.16 -19.67
N LYS A 422 18.38 8.06 -20.41
CA LYS A 422 17.99 7.90 -21.83
C LYS A 422 16.99 6.76 -22.07
N GLY A 423 16.68 5.99 -21.02
CA GLY A 423 15.75 4.86 -21.10
C GLY A 423 16.39 3.54 -21.54
N TYR A 424 15.54 2.54 -21.78
CA TYR A 424 15.98 1.16 -22.03
C TYR A 424 16.73 0.99 -23.34
N GLU A 425 16.21 1.51 -24.45
CA GLU A 425 16.72 1.24 -25.77
C GLU A 425 18.22 1.56 -25.94
N PRO A 426 18.73 2.73 -25.52
CA PRO A 426 20.15 3.05 -25.59
C PRO A 426 21.02 2.24 -24.61
N ALA A 427 20.44 1.61 -23.58
CA ALA A 427 21.19 0.81 -22.60
C ALA A 427 21.42 -0.65 -23.07
N ILE A 428 20.54 -1.19 -23.94
CA ILE A 428 20.58 -2.59 -24.40
C ILE A 428 21.96 -3.01 -24.96
N PRO A 429 22.61 -2.24 -25.85
CA PRO A 429 23.91 -2.65 -26.37
C PRO A 429 24.97 -2.87 -25.30
N THR A 430 25.06 -1.93 -24.34
CA THR A 430 26.02 -2.04 -23.22
C THR A 430 25.70 -3.22 -22.30
N LEU A 431 24.41 -3.49 -22.05
CA LEU A 431 23.99 -4.64 -21.25
C LEU A 431 24.33 -5.97 -21.93
N ARG A 432 24.15 -6.06 -23.25
CA ARG A 432 24.52 -7.25 -24.03
C ARG A 432 26.03 -7.46 -24.03
N GLU A 433 26.84 -6.42 -24.19
CA GLU A 433 28.29 -6.47 -24.12
C GLU A 433 28.76 -6.94 -22.72
N LEU A 434 28.20 -6.39 -21.67
CA LEU A 434 28.48 -6.82 -20.27
C LEU A 434 28.18 -8.30 -20.09
N LEU A 435 27.02 -8.77 -20.56
CA LEU A 435 26.61 -10.17 -20.40
C LEU A 435 27.41 -11.15 -21.27
N GLN A 436 28.10 -10.69 -22.31
CA GLN A 436 29.10 -11.50 -23.02
C GLN A 436 30.32 -11.77 -22.15
N GLN A 437 30.75 -10.80 -21.32
CA GLN A 437 31.88 -10.97 -20.41
C GLN A 437 31.47 -11.67 -19.12
N GLN A 438 30.33 -11.33 -18.55
CA GLN A 438 29.80 -11.91 -17.31
C GLN A 438 28.33 -12.36 -17.48
N PRO A 439 28.11 -13.57 -18.05
CA PRO A 439 26.76 -14.06 -18.34
C PRO A 439 25.83 -14.16 -17.14
N ASP A 440 26.38 -14.32 -15.93
CA ASP A 440 25.65 -14.52 -14.69
C ASP A 440 25.45 -13.24 -13.86
N HIS A 441 25.70 -12.06 -14.43
CA HIS A 441 25.49 -10.80 -13.72
C HIS A 441 23.97 -10.56 -13.52
N ALA A 442 23.48 -10.77 -12.28
CA ALA A 442 22.05 -10.79 -11.96
C ALA A 442 21.34 -9.50 -12.36
N ALA A 443 21.86 -8.35 -11.90
CA ALA A 443 21.23 -7.05 -12.18
C ALA A 443 21.20 -6.71 -13.67
N ALA A 444 22.25 -7.03 -14.43
CA ALA A 444 22.29 -6.79 -15.87
C ALA A 444 21.29 -7.69 -16.63
N ASN A 445 21.18 -8.97 -16.25
CA ASN A 445 20.16 -9.87 -16.80
C ASN A 445 18.75 -9.35 -16.48
N TYR A 446 18.49 -8.93 -15.23
CA TYR A 446 17.18 -8.39 -14.88
C TYR A 446 16.81 -7.17 -15.73
N THR A 447 17.72 -6.20 -15.81
CA THR A 447 17.51 -4.96 -16.57
C THR A 447 17.36 -5.19 -18.08
N LEU A 448 18.16 -6.09 -18.66
CA LEU A 448 18.01 -6.45 -20.07
C LEU A 448 16.69 -7.17 -20.32
N GLY A 449 16.32 -8.10 -19.44
CA GLY A 449 15.06 -8.81 -19.54
C GLY A 449 13.86 -7.88 -19.47
N GLU A 450 13.86 -6.92 -18.53
CA GLU A 450 12.83 -5.89 -18.42
C GLU A 450 12.73 -5.04 -19.69
N ALA A 451 13.88 -4.60 -20.21
CA ALA A 451 13.94 -3.83 -21.47
C ALA A 451 13.34 -4.59 -22.66
N LEU A 452 13.68 -5.87 -22.81
CA LEU A 452 13.18 -6.72 -23.90
C LEU A 452 11.68 -7.00 -23.76
N LEU A 453 11.20 -7.29 -22.55
CA LEU A 453 9.77 -7.49 -22.31
C LEU A 453 8.95 -6.21 -22.58
N ALA A 454 9.51 -5.04 -22.28
CA ALA A 454 8.89 -3.74 -22.62
C ALA A 454 8.76 -3.56 -24.14
N GLN A 455 9.73 -4.06 -24.92
CA GLN A 455 9.68 -4.11 -26.39
C GLN A 455 8.84 -5.28 -26.94
N SER A 456 8.15 -6.02 -26.08
CA SER A 456 7.38 -7.20 -26.45
C SER A 456 8.22 -8.38 -26.97
N ASP A 457 9.50 -8.45 -26.62
CA ASP A 457 10.40 -9.54 -26.94
C ASP A 457 10.41 -10.60 -25.84
N GLU A 458 10.04 -11.84 -26.16
CA GLU A 458 10.00 -12.97 -25.23
C GLU A 458 11.40 -13.44 -24.76
N GLU A 459 12.48 -13.04 -25.45
CA GLU A 459 13.84 -13.31 -25.00
C GLU A 459 14.07 -12.78 -23.58
N GLY A 460 13.39 -11.68 -23.23
CA GLY A 460 13.44 -11.08 -21.91
C GLY A 460 13.10 -12.04 -20.75
N ILE A 461 12.22 -13.02 -20.98
CA ILE A 461 11.87 -14.04 -19.97
C ILE A 461 13.12 -14.83 -19.53
N LYS A 462 13.97 -15.24 -20.49
CA LYS A 462 15.19 -16.01 -20.19
C LYS A 462 16.17 -15.21 -19.33
N HIS A 463 16.28 -13.91 -19.60
CA HIS A 463 17.14 -13.03 -18.85
C HIS A 463 16.60 -12.80 -17.43
N ILE A 464 15.30 -12.58 -17.26
CA ILE A 464 14.69 -12.45 -15.92
C ILE A 464 14.83 -13.77 -15.14
N ASP A 465 14.60 -14.93 -15.77
CA ASP A 465 14.78 -16.24 -15.11
C ASP A 465 16.23 -16.42 -14.61
N ARG A 466 17.22 -16.06 -15.44
CA ARG A 466 18.62 -16.13 -15.05
C ARG A 466 18.96 -15.17 -13.91
N ALA A 467 18.39 -13.97 -13.90
CA ALA A 467 18.53 -13.03 -12.80
C ALA A 467 17.97 -13.61 -11.49
N MET A 468 16.76 -14.20 -11.54
CA MET A 468 16.12 -14.84 -10.38
C MET A 468 16.86 -16.08 -9.86
N GLU A 469 17.63 -16.76 -10.71
CA GLU A 469 18.51 -17.88 -10.31
C GLU A 469 19.75 -17.40 -9.54
N LYS A 470 20.26 -16.21 -9.89
CA LYS A 470 21.49 -15.65 -9.30
C LYS A 470 21.22 -14.72 -8.12
N ASP A 471 20.06 -14.11 -8.09
CA ASP A 471 19.58 -13.26 -6.99
C ASP A 471 18.14 -13.63 -6.64
N ILE A 472 18.00 -14.43 -5.59
CA ILE A 472 16.70 -14.91 -5.13
C ILE A 472 15.77 -13.77 -4.68
N SER A 473 16.32 -12.62 -4.28
CA SER A 473 15.53 -11.45 -3.88
C SER A 473 14.77 -10.82 -5.06
N SER A 474 15.21 -11.08 -6.29
CA SER A 474 14.54 -10.62 -7.52
C SER A 474 13.32 -11.47 -7.93
N VAL A 475 13.11 -12.63 -7.28
CA VAL A 475 12.03 -13.59 -7.65
C VAL A 475 10.64 -12.95 -7.62
N PRO A 476 10.22 -12.20 -6.59
CA PRO A 476 8.88 -11.60 -6.59
C PRO A 476 8.64 -10.66 -7.77
N ALA A 477 9.56 -9.70 -7.96
CA ALA A 477 9.44 -8.71 -9.03
C ALA A 477 9.58 -9.32 -10.43
N GLY A 478 10.53 -10.25 -10.60
CA GLY A 478 10.71 -10.94 -11.88
C GLY A 478 9.51 -11.82 -12.26
N CYS A 479 8.96 -12.57 -11.31
CA CYS A 479 7.75 -13.36 -11.54
C CYS A 479 6.54 -12.49 -11.87
N GLU A 480 6.37 -11.36 -11.20
CA GLU A 480 5.29 -10.41 -11.45
C GLU A 480 5.38 -9.82 -12.87
N LEU A 481 6.58 -9.39 -13.27
CA LEU A 481 6.83 -8.83 -14.60
C LEU A 481 6.51 -9.85 -15.70
N ILE A 482 7.00 -11.08 -15.59
CA ILE A 482 6.73 -12.15 -16.56
C ILE A 482 5.25 -12.55 -16.55
N TYR A 483 4.63 -12.63 -15.37
CA TYR A 483 3.20 -12.94 -15.24
C TYR A 483 2.33 -11.97 -16.04
N TYR A 484 2.53 -10.66 -15.85
CA TYR A 484 1.76 -9.66 -16.60
C TYR A 484 2.08 -9.65 -18.09
N PHE A 485 3.31 -9.90 -18.48
CA PHE A 485 3.70 -10.03 -19.87
C PHE A 485 2.98 -11.19 -20.56
N LEU A 486 3.00 -12.38 -19.95
CA LEU A 486 2.36 -13.59 -20.48
C LEU A 486 0.82 -13.46 -20.48
N LYS A 487 0.24 -12.83 -19.47
CA LYS A 487 -1.21 -12.55 -19.43
C LYS A 487 -1.67 -11.67 -20.57
N ARG A 488 -0.91 -10.64 -20.94
CA ARG A 488 -1.20 -9.79 -22.11
C ARG A 488 -1.14 -10.55 -23.42
N ARG A 489 -0.39 -11.66 -23.48
CA ARG A 489 -0.27 -12.54 -24.63
C ARG A 489 -1.19 -13.76 -24.61
N GLU A 490 -2.15 -13.78 -23.70
CA GLU A 490 -3.13 -14.86 -23.51
C GLU A 490 -2.51 -16.24 -23.14
N LYS A 491 -1.24 -16.27 -22.72
CA LYS A 491 -0.51 -17.47 -22.27
C LYS A 491 -0.78 -17.76 -20.80
N ALA A 492 -2.05 -18.06 -20.45
CA ALA A 492 -2.51 -18.14 -19.06
C ALA A 492 -1.83 -19.25 -18.26
N GLU A 493 -1.57 -20.42 -18.85
CA GLU A 493 -0.94 -21.55 -18.16
C GLU A 493 0.53 -21.27 -17.83
N GLU A 494 1.26 -20.62 -18.74
CA GLU A 494 2.64 -20.22 -18.48
C GLU A 494 2.70 -19.13 -17.40
N ALA A 495 1.83 -18.15 -17.46
CA ALA A 495 1.72 -17.10 -16.44
C ALA A 495 1.49 -17.69 -15.04
N GLU A 496 0.63 -18.72 -14.92
CA GLU A 496 0.32 -19.36 -13.66
C GLU A 496 1.54 -20.02 -12.98
N ARG A 497 2.52 -20.48 -13.75
CA ARG A 497 3.78 -21.02 -13.22
C ARG A 497 4.58 -19.95 -12.47
N TYR A 498 4.65 -18.75 -13.02
CA TYR A 498 5.37 -17.64 -12.38
C TYR A 498 4.61 -17.12 -11.15
N ARG A 499 3.28 -17.08 -11.18
CA ARG A 499 2.48 -16.77 -9.99
C ARG A 499 2.76 -17.75 -8.85
N LYS A 500 2.78 -19.05 -9.16
CA LYS A 500 3.10 -20.08 -8.19
C LYS A 500 4.53 -19.96 -7.65
N ARG A 501 5.50 -19.67 -8.51
CA ARG A 501 6.90 -19.46 -8.10
C ARG A 501 7.03 -18.29 -7.11
N ALA A 502 6.30 -17.20 -7.33
CA ALA A 502 6.24 -16.07 -6.39
C ALA A 502 5.60 -16.46 -5.06
N GLU A 503 4.49 -17.21 -5.08
CA GLU A 503 3.86 -17.72 -3.86
C GLU A 503 4.80 -18.63 -3.06
N ASP A 504 5.47 -19.57 -3.73
CA ASP A 504 6.43 -20.47 -3.08
C ASP A 504 7.57 -19.68 -2.43
N TYR A 505 8.07 -18.63 -3.10
CA TYR A 505 9.06 -17.71 -2.52
C TYR A 505 8.53 -17.02 -1.26
N PHE A 506 7.32 -16.47 -1.27
CA PHE A 506 6.77 -15.80 -0.10
C PHE A 506 6.57 -16.76 1.08
N PHE A 507 6.14 -17.99 0.83
CA PHE A 507 6.06 -19.02 1.87
C PHE A 507 7.41 -19.35 2.47
N GLU A 508 8.44 -19.46 1.63
CA GLU A 508 9.82 -19.72 2.09
C GLU A 508 10.37 -18.51 2.86
N ALA A 509 10.12 -17.28 2.38
CA ALA A 509 10.54 -16.05 3.05
C ALA A 509 9.88 -15.88 4.42
N GLU A 510 8.60 -16.23 4.55
CA GLU A 510 7.89 -16.18 5.84
C GLU A 510 8.49 -17.20 6.83
N ARG A 511 8.81 -18.41 6.38
CA ARG A 511 9.50 -19.42 7.20
C ARG A 511 10.91 -18.95 7.59
N ALA A 512 11.66 -18.38 6.65
CA ALA A 512 12.97 -17.81 6.88
C ALA A 512 12.92 -16.70 7.93
N ARG A 513 11.93 -15.83 7.83
CA ARG A 513 11.68 -14.75 8.79
C ARG A 513 11.36 -15.33 10.18
N ALA A 514 10.40 -16.25 10.27
CA ALA A 514 10.03 -16.89 11.53
C ALA A 514 11.21 -17.62 12.19
N GLU A 515 12.06 -18.26 11.38
CA GLU A 515 13.28 -18.92 11.86
C GLU A 515 14.29 -17.90 12.44
N ARG A 516 14.46 -16.72 11.81
CA ARG A 516 15.39 -15.67 12.27
C ARG A 516 14.84 -14.85 13.44
N GLU A 517 13.54 -14.67 13.53
CA GLU A 517 12.87 -13.95 14.63
C GLU A 517 12.78 -14.75 15.93
N THR A 518 13.09 -16.03 15.90
CA THR A 518 13.06 -16.90 17.09
C THR A 518 14.45 -17.36 17.48
N ILE A 519 14.75 -17.37 18.76
CA ILE A 519 15.99 -17.96 19.30
C ILE A 519 15.65 -18.95 20.42
N THR A 520 16.22 -20.13 20.32
CA THR A 520 16.07 -21.19 21.31
C THR A 520 17.42 -21.71 21.79
N THR A 521 17.43 -22.36 22.94
CA THR A 521 18.65 -23.01 23.46
C THR A 521 19.07 -24.24 22.66
N LYS A 522 18.22 -24.71 21.72
CA LYS A 522 18.51 -25.85 20.83
C LYS A 522 19.25 -25.45 19.55
N ASP A 523 19.14 -24.16 19.16
CA ASP A 523 19.69 -23.65 17.91
C ASP A 523 21.21 -23.87 17.85
N THR A 524 21.72 -24.06 16.64
CA THR A 524 23.14 -24.13 16.29
C THR A 524 23.63 -22.78 15.79
N PHE A 525 24.92 -22.51 16.08
CA PHE A 525 25.55 -21.23 15.75
C PHE A 525 26.95 -21.45 15.20
N LYS A 526 27.37 -20.57 14.30
CA LYS A 526 28.68 -20.53 13.66
C LYS A 526 29.32 -19.13 13.81
N PRO A 527 30.62 -18.97 13.52
CA PRO A 527 31.29 -17.67 13.54
C PRO A 527 30.55 -16.67 12.67
N HIS A 528 30.52 -15.40 13.10
CA HIS A 528 29.74 -14.35 12.43
C HIS A 528 30.25 -13.97 11.04
N ASN A 529 31.55 -14.16 10.76
CA ASN A 529 32.21 -13.84 9.49
C ASN A 529 31.89 -12.42 8.95
N LEU A 530 31.60 -11.48 9.85
CA LEU A 530 31.33 -10.11 9.49
C LEU A 530 32.61 -9.41 9.02
N PRO A 531 32.61 -8.61 7.94
CA PRO A 531 33.74 -7.80 7.52
C PRO A 531 34.30 -6.93 8.64
N THR A 532 35.62 -6.75 8.67
CA THR A 532 36.36 -6.10 9.79
C THR A 532 35.91 -4.64 10.01
N ASP A 533 35.62 -3.93 8.95
CA ASP A 533 35.09 -2.55 8.96
C ASP A 533 33.72 -2.47 9.64
N LYS A 534 32.78 -3.33 9.25
CA LYS A 534 31.45 -3.43 9.83
C LYS A 534 31.49 -3.88 11.30
N LEU A 535 32.38 -4.81 11.62
CA LEU A 535 32.60 -5.27 13.00
C LEU A 535 33.13 -4.13 13.88
N ARG A 536 34.10 -3.35 13.38
CA ARG A 536 34.65 -2.19 14.09
C ARG A 536 33.56 -1.17 14.38
N HIS A 537 32.76 -0.80 13.38
CA HIS A 537 31.66 0.13 13.53
C HIS A 537 30.64 -0.33 14.60
N LEU A 538 30.25 -1.61 14.57
CA LEU A 538 29.37 -2.18 15.59
C LEU A 538 29.98 -2.10 17.00
N CYS A 539 31.31 -2.39 17.16
CA CYS A 539 31.99 -2.29 18.43
C CYS A 539 32.05 -0.85 18.96
N GLU A 540 32.26 0.14 18.09
CA GLU A 540 32.23 1.57 18.45
C GLU A 540 30.85 2.00 18.95
N GLN A 541 29.79 1.58 18.27
CA GLN A 541 28.43 1.84 18.71
C GLN A 541 28.12 1.17 20.06
N LEU A 542 28.54 -0.09 20.26
CA LEU A 542 28.38 -0.80 21.53
C LEU A 542 29.15 -0.12 22.67
N ALA A 543 30.33 0.46 22.41
CA ALA A 543 31.12 1.21 23.38
C ALA A 543 30.42 2.48 23.87
N ALA A 544 29.61 3.13 23.02
CA ALA A 544 28.78 4.27 23.40
C ALA A 544 27.70 3.90 24.45
N PHE A 545 27.31 2.62 24.51
CA PHE A 545 26.33 2.12 25.48
C PHE A 545 26.99 1.73 26.83
N ARG A 546 27.08 2.67 27.77
CA ARG A 546 27.67 2.45 29.11
C ARG A 546 27.08 1.25 29.89
N ARG A 547 25.94 0.73 29.47
CA ARG A 547 25.23 -0.40 30.10
C ARG A 547 25.55 -1.76 29.49
N VAL A 548 26.34 -1.86 28.43
CA VAL A 548 26.82 -3.13 27.88
C VAL A 548 28.10 -3.53 28.61
N ARG A 549 28.11 -4.73 29.20
CA ARG A 549 29.29 -5.31 29.85
C ARG A 549 30.08 -6.24 28.93
N VAL A 550 29.35 -7.09 28.20
CA VAL A 550 29.93 -8.03 27.23
C VAL A 550 28.94 -8.20 26.08
N ALA A 551 29.43 -8.26 24.86
CA ALA A 551 28.64 -8.60 23.69
C ALA A 551 29.28 -9.75 22.90
N TYR A 552 28.44 -10.66 22.47
CA TYR A 552 28.81 -11.80 21.60
C TYR A 552 28.02 -11.66 20.30
N LEU A 553 28.71 -11.81 19.17
CA LEU A 553 28.08 -11.87 17.85
C LEU A 553 28.32 -13.26 17.26
N VAL A 554 27.25 -13.90 16.83
CA VAL A 554 27.29 -15.21 16.16
C VAL A 554 26.32 -15.23 15.00
N GLN A 555 26.53 -16.11 14.04
CA GLN A 555 25.57 -16.38 12.98
C GLN A 555 24.74 -17.61 13.38
N LYS A 556 23.41 -17.50 13.29
CA LYS A 556 22.51 -18.63 13.45
C LYS A 556 22.58 -19.50 12.21
N ASP A 557 22.63 -20.81 12.40
CA ASP A 557 22.52 -21.77 11.31
C ASP A 557 21.03 -21.90 10.94
N VAL A 558 20.69 -21.43 9.75
CA VAL A 558 19.30 -21.33 9.25
C VAL A 558 19.09 -22.28 8.09
N LYS A 559 17.88 -22.83 7.97
CA LYS A 559 17.50 -23.78 6.92
C LYS A 559 16.96 -23.06 5.68
N HIS A 560 16.22 -21.98 5.93
CA HIS A 560 15.53 -21.22 4.88
C HIS A 560 16.41 -20.02 4.48
N PHE A 561 16.71 -19.90 3.18
CA PHE A 561 17.66 -18.93 2.62
C PHE A 561 19.01 -18.92 3.33
N PRO A 562 19.77 -20.03 3.29
CA PRO A 562 21.02 -20.18 4.06
C PRO A 562 22.13 -19.19 3.67
N ASP A 563 22.05 -18.63 2.45
CA ASP A 563 22.98 -17.61 1.95
C ASP A 563 22.73 -16.22 2.55
N GLU A 564 21.55 -15.99 3.12
CA GLU A 564 21.25 -14.77 3.87
C GLU A 564 21.56 -14.96 5.35
N PRO A 565 22.64 -14.35 5.88
CA PRO A 565 23.05 -14.58 7.26
C PRO A 565 22.06 -14.00 8.27
N GLY A 566 21.62 -14.83 9.21
CA GLY A 566 20.91 -14.40 10.41
C GLY A 566 21.88 -14.23 11.58
N TYR A 567 22.14 -13.00 11.99
CA TYR A 567 23.04 -12.73 13.13
C TYR A 567 22.29 -12.76 14.45
N VAL A 568 23.01 -13.13 15.52
CA VAL A 568 22.51 -13.05 16.89
C VAL A 568 23.50 -12.26 17.73
N LEU A 569 23.06 -11.11 18.23
CA LEU A 569 23.81 -10.30 19.16
C LEU A 569 23.40 -10.64 20.60
N GLY A 570 24.21 -11.41 21.28
CA GLY A 570 24.00 -11.76 22.69
C GLY A 570 24.68 -10.77 23.62
N VAL A 571 23.91 -10.02 24.39
CA VAL A 571 24.44 -8.98 25.27
C VAL A 571 24.31 -9.33 26.75
N ILE A 572 25.31 -8.96 27.57
CA ILE A 572 25.26 -9.02 29.01
C ILE A 572 25.21 -7.58 29.55
N PRO A 573 24.07 -7.14 30.09
CA PRO A 573 23.96 -5.79 30.63
C PRO A 573 24.81 -5.59 31.90
N LYS A 574 25.24 -4.35 32.13
CA LYS A 574 25.83 -3.87 33.39
C LYS A 574 24.74 -3.15 34.18
N TYR A 575 24.40 -3.70 35.34
CA TYR A 575 23.41 -3.06 36.24
C TYR A 575 24.10 -2.37 37.40
N PRO A 576 23.61 -1.22 37.87
CA PRO A 576 24.01 -0.64 39.14
C PRO A 576 23.71 -1.63 40.29
N TRP A 577 24.54 -1.68 41.29
CA TRP A 577 24.39 -2.61 42.43
C TRP A 577 23.07 -2.47 43.17
N TYR A 578 22.42 -1.28 43.11
CA TYR A 578 21.14 -0.96 43.78
C TYR A 578 19.91 -1.24 42.88
N SER A 579 20.08 -1.74 41.66
CA SER A 579 18.96 -1.93 40.74
C SER A 579 18.20 -3.23 41.02
N VAL A 580 16.86 -3.14 41.12
CA VAL A 580 15.99 -4.31 41.19
C VAL A 580 15.89 -4.96 39.81
N ARG A 581 16.33 -6.20 39.68
CA ARG A 581 16.30 -6.97 38.44
C ARG A 581 14.89 -7.50 38.16
N THR A 582 14.09 -6.79 37.36
CA THR A 582 12.81 -7.27 36.85
C THR A 582 12.97 -7.89 35.44
N SER A 583 12.07 -8.77 35.04
CA SER A 583 12.07 -9.32 33.67
C SER A 583 11.88 -8.26 32.59
N GLY A 584 11.20 -7.14 32.90
CA GLY A 584 11.03 -6.03 31.99
C GLY A 584 12.26 -5.13 31.79
N SER A 585 13.25 -5.16 32.72
CA SER A 585 14.45 -4.31 32.58
C SER A 585 15.41 -4.79 31.51
N SER A 586 15.52 -6.11 31.33
CA SER A 586 16.36 -6.71 30.27
C SER A 586 15.75 -6.49 28.89
N GLN A 587 14.42 -6.57 28.76
CA GLN A 587 13.74 -6.32 27.49
C GLN A 587 13.85 -4.85 27.08
N LYS A 588 13.55 -3.90 27.96
CA LYS A 588 13.74 -2.47 27.67
C LYS A 588 15.16 -2.11 27.26
N PHE A 589 16.16 -2.81 27.80
CA PHE A 589 17.55 -2.62 27.39
C PHE A 589 17.81 -3.15 25.98
N VAL A 590 17.27 -4.32 25.63
CA VAL A 590 17.35 -4.89 24.27
C VAL A 590 16.64 -3.99 23.27
N ASP A 591 15.44 -3.48 23.62
CA ASP A 591 14.67 -2.57 22.76
C ASP A 591 15.42 -1.26 22.49
N GLN A 592 16.12 -0.71 23.50
CA GLN A 592 16.99 0.45 23.32
C GLN A 592 18.16 0.20 22.40
N LEU A 593 18.83 -0.97 22.52
CA LEU A 593 19.89 -1.36 21.60
C LEU A 593 19.37 -1.52 20.17
N ALA A 594 18.20 -2.13 19.99
CA ALA A 594 17.61 -2.36 18.69
C ALA A 594 17.28 -1.07 17.91
N THR A 595 16.97 0.02 18.65
CA THR A 595 16.61 1.31 18.04
C THR A 595 17.79 2.26 17.80
N GLN A 596 18.93 2.04 18.44
CA GLN A 596 20.03 3.02 18.45
C GLN A 596 21.32 2.50 17.81
N ILE A 597 21.39 1.22 17.46
CA ILE A 597 22.56 0.61 16.79
C ILE A 597 22.17 0.19 15.38
N GLU A 598 23.03 0.49 14.42
CA GLU A 598 22.92 0.01 13.05
C GLU A 598 23.48 -1.41 12.92
N TYR A 599 22.71 -2.31 12.36
CA TYR A 599 23.08 -3.71 12.20
C TYR A 599 23.29 -4.07 10.73
N SER A 600 24.26 -4.94 10.48
CA SER A 600 24.45 -5.53 9.15
C SER A 600 23.50 -6.72 8.98
N GLY A 601 22.54 -6.60 8.08
CA GLY A 601 21.60 -7.69 7.79
C GLY A 601 20.63 -7.98 8.94
N TYR A 602 20.03 -9.16 8.90
CA TYR A 602 19.05 -9.57 9.90
C TYR A 602 19.73 -9.91 11.23
N THR A 603 19.54 -9.08 12.25
CA THR A 603 20.19 -9.26 13.56
C THR A 603 19.18 -9.38 14.69
N TYR A 604 19.15 -10.54 15.37
CA TYR A 604 18.35 -10.77 16.56
C TYR A 604 19.15 -10.43 17.82
N ILE A 605 18.59 -9.58 18.69
CA ILE A 605 19.27 -9.15 19.91
C ILE A 605 18.70 -9.87 21.11
N VAL A 606 19.55 -10.41 21.96
CA VAL A 606 19.12 -11.14 23.16
C VAL A 606 19.96 -10.81 24.38
N ALA A 607 19.33 -10.55 25.53
CA ALA A 607 20.02 -10.46 26.80
C ALA A 607 20.35 -11.89 27.30
N LEU A 608 21.64 -12.20 27.46
CA LEU A 608 22.14 -13.53 27.89
C LEU A 608 21.97 -13.76 29.41
N GLU A 609 20.74 -13.55 29.87
CA GLU A 609 20.31 -13.69 31.26
C GLU A 609 19.15 -14.68 31.39
N LYS A 610 18.89 -15.17 32.59
CA LYS A 610 17.75 -16.06 32.90
C LYS A 610 17.63 -17.24 31.91
N ASN A 611 16.58 -17.26 31.11
CA ASN A 611 16.23 -18.34 30.15
C ASN A 611 17.28 -18.50 29.05
N TYR A 612 18.01 -17.43 28.70
CA TYR A 612 19.03 -17.44 27.64
C TYR A 612 20.47 -17.63 28.19
N ARG A 613 20.61 -17.82 29.48
CA ARG A 613 21.93 -18.11 30.11
C ARG A 613 22.64 -19.32 29.49
N PRO A 614 21.97 -20.40 29.06
CA PRO A 614 22.65 -21.52 28.38
C PRO A 614 23.29 -21.10 27.06
N LEU A 615 22.74 -20.14 26.33
CA LEU A 615 23.32 -19.65 25.06
C LEU A 615 24.70 -19.01 25.28
N ARG A 616 24.89 -18.35 26.42
CA ARG A 616 26.21 -17.77 26.77
C ARG A 616 27.34 -18.80 26.75
N LYS A 617 27.06 -20.03 27.20
CA LYS A 617 28.05 -21.12 27.18
C LYS A 617 28.34 -21.59 25.75
N LYS A 618 27.31 -21.59 24.87
CA LYS A 618 27.46 -21.91 23.44
C LYS A 618 28.27 -20.84 22.73
N PHE A 619 27.93 -19.56 22.90
CA PHE A 619 28.61 -18.45 22.23
C PHE A 619 30.08 -18.35 22.60
N LYS A 620 30.44 -18.55 23.88
CA LYS A 620 31.83 -18.57 24.34
C LYS A 620 32.71 -19.62 23.68
N ARG A 621 32.13 -20.71 23.15
CA ARG A 621 32.86 -21.78 22.47
C ARG A 621 33.13 -21.47 21.00
N ILE A 622 32.52 -20.45 20.46
CA ILE A 622 32.64 -20.05 19.04
C ILE A 622 33.81 -19.06 18.96
N GLN A 623 34.76 -19.35 18.11
CA GLN A 623 35.94 -18.50 17.90
C GLN A 623 35.52 -17.14 17.36
N GLY A 624 36.04 -16.06 17.93
CA GLY A 624 35.74 -14.69 17.51
C GLY A 624 34.36 -14.15 17.94
N ALA A 625 33.55 -14.95 18.66
CA ALA A 625 32.18 -14.51 19.03
C ALA A 625 32.17 -13.38 20.08
N GLU A 626 33.13 -13.28 21.01
CA GLU A 626 33.22 -12.18 21.97
C GLU A 626 33.78 -10.93 21.29
N ILE A 627 32.90 -10.04 20.85
CA ILE A 627 33.24 -8.83 20.06
C ILE A 627 33.46 -7.59 20.91
N TYR A 628 32.92 -7.57 22.14
CA TYR A 628 33.03 -6.41 23.03
C TYR A 628 33.04 -6.85 24.51
N LYS A 629 33.89 -6.21 25.33
CA LYS A 629 33.99 -6.48 26.78
C LYS A 629 34.58 -5.27 27.50
N VAL A 630 33.91 -4.86 28.62
CA VAL A 630 34.35 -3.82 29.56
C VAL A 630 34.80 -4.43 30.88
#